data_b360a7fd02ca1a679663962a6e8c4289
#
_entry.id   b360a7fd02ca1a679663962a6e8c4289
#
_cell.length_a   1.000
_cell.length_b   1.000
_cell.length_c   1.000
_cell.angle_alpha   90.00
_cell.angle_beta   90.00
_cell.angle_gamma   90.00
#
_symmetry.space_group_name_H-M   'P 1'
#
loop_
_entity.id
_entity.type
_entity.pdbx_description
1 polymer ?
#
loop_
_entity_poly.entity_id
_entity_poly.type
_entity_poly.pdbx_seq_one_letter_code
_entity_poly.pdbx_strand_id
1 'polypeptide(L)'
;MGLALPLVVLAALVGLPDASASGPAARTPALTGASFSETWTTGQLPDAGGPIALSSPVPVTLGGQASAVVGDRHGNLFAFHLGGTSATAPPGWPTTNESGPVDSTPSIATPGGRTSVLVGSGNDSDPAPGGYSAFSSAGSQLWFTRVVNPPSDTAPVGGVQAGLAVGSLLPGGSDAVAGSLGQVSYALDASDGAPLTGWPFLNTDSTHSTAALADLYGTGQTEIIDGGDQSAGQGAGQQFGDGGHLRILSAQGNQICRADTNQVVDSSPAVGGFLAGGATGIVVGTGGFFPNASDTDTLKAYNSRCQLQWSTVLDGDTFSSPALSDVLGNGSLQVVEGTDRNTFGGSVWVLDAATGQKIWEVNGINRVIGSVVTADLSGSGHDDVIVPTIGGTLVLDGRNGAQIADLSPNLGLQNSPLVTDDPNGSIGITLAGYVGSPLSPNGAGEIDHYEITGSNGAGAVGGSAWPMFHHDPQLTGNAGGTTSRGAIPPCSVPSAAYSGYDLSASDGGIFTFGSMPFCGSTGGRALNAPIVGMAMAPSSGGYWEVAADGGVFSFGGATFLGSMGGTHLNAPIVGMAATPDGGGYWLVAADGGVFSFGDAAFLGSMGGMHLNSPVVGISSSTDGHGYRMVAADGGIFAFGDAPFAGSEGGVRLNQPVVGTTNDANTGGYWEVAADGGVFSFGGAPFYGSTGSIRLNAPIVGMAEGSNGSGYRFAAADGGVFSFSAPFLGSMGGVRLARPVVGTAGF
;
A
#
# COMPACT_ATOMS: atom_id res chain seq x y z
N MET A 1 32.04 22.61 16.74
CA MET A 1 33.10 21.61 16.52
C MET A 1 32.40 20.45 15.89
N GLY A 2 32.33 20.48 14.56
CA GLY A 2 31.70 19.46 13.78
C GLY A 2 32.57 18.21 13.75
N LEU A 3 32.05 17.11 14.23
CA LEU A 3 32.56 15.80 13.88
C LEU A 3 31.66 15.30 12.74
N ALA A 4 32.22 15.32 11.54
CA ALA A 4 31.69 14.55 10.44
C ALA A 4 31.61 13.07 10.90
N LEU A 5 30.45 12.53 10.96
CA LEU A 5 30.20 11.10 11.21
C LEU A 5 29.60 10.47 9.95
N PRO A 6 30.43 10.10 9.00
CA PRO A 6 29.98 9.18 7.97
C PRO A 6 30.72 7.83 7.96
N LEU A 7 31.48 7.49 9.01
CA LEU A 7 32.39 6.33 8.89
C LEU A 7 31.94 5.06 9.62
N VAL A 8 30.83 5.04 10.33
CA VAL A 8 30.54 3.91 11.25
C VAL A 8 29.74 2.79 10.60
N VAL A 9 28.85 3.08 9.65
CA VAL A 9 28.14 2.01 8.92
C VAL A 9 29.12 1.21 8.04
N LEU A 10 30.17 1.86 7.52
CA LEU A 10 31.20 1.21 6.75
C LEU A 10 32.29 0.52 7.61
N ALA A 11 32.52 0.96 8.85
CA ALA A 11 33.54 0.37 9.72
C ALA A 11 33.15 -1.00 10.31
N ALA A 12 31.85 -1.31 10.38
CA ALA A 12 31.38 -2.65 10.72
C ALA A 12 31.64 -3.70 9.62
N LEU A 13 32.08 -3.24 8.44
CA LEU A 13 32.32 -4.06 7.26
C LEU A 13 33.78 -4.51 7.10
N VAL A 14 34.71 -4.09 7.98
CA VAL A 14 36.12 -4.49 7.89
C VAL A 14 36.33 -5.87 8.45
N GLY A 15 36.71 -6.79 7.59
CA GLY A 15 36.90 -8.20 7.88
C GLY A 15 37.86 -8.52 8.99
N LEU A 16 37.50 -9.48 9.81
CA LEU A 16 38.40 -10.30 10.61
C LEU A 16 38.52 -11.69 9.98
N PRO A 17 39.64 -12.39 10.18
CA PRO A 17 39.96 -13.62 9.46
C PRO A 17 39.05 -14.78 9.85
N ASP A 18 38.86 -15.67 8.90
CA ASP A 18 38.13 -16.93 9.00
C ASP A 18 38.33 -17.68 10.32
N ALA A 19 37.26 -17.79 11.08
CA ALA A 19 37.12 -18.80 12.11
C ALA A 19 36.03 -19.79 11.68
N SER A 20 36.44 -20.89 11.09
CA SER A 20 35.58 -22.04 10.83
C SER A 20 35.01 -22.59 12.13
N ALA A 21 33.79 -22.23 12.49
CA ALA A 21 33.06 -22.88 13.57
C ALA A 21 32.27 -24.06 12.97
N SER A 22 32.78 -25.27 13.17
CA SER A 22 32.04 -26.50 12.93
C SER A 22 30.93 -26.65 13.99
N GLY A 23 29.69 -26.26 13.65
CA GLY A 23 28.50 -26.61 14.42
C GLY A 23 28.06 -28.06 14.17
N PRO A 24 27.24 -28.64 15.03
CA PRO A 24 26.80 -30.04 14.89
C PRO A 24 25.88 -30.16 13.69
N ALA A 25 26.18 -31.12 12.81
CA ALA A 25 25.40 -31.46 11.64
C ALA A 25 23.96 -31.86 12.06
N ALA A 26 23.01 -30.95 11.87
CA ALA A 26 21.60 -31.25 11.95
C ALA A 26 21.17 -32.01 10.69
N ARG A 27 20.43 -33.11 10.86
CA ARG A 27 19.86 -33.88 9.79
C ARG A 27 18.88 -33.00 9.00
N THR A 28 19.16 -32.81 7.72
CA THR A 28 18.31 -32.14 6.73
C THR A 28 17.02 -32.94 6.55
N PRO A 29 15.83 -32.42 6.82
CA PRO A 29 14.62 -32.92 6.22
C PRO A 29 14.63 -32.44 4.77
N ALA A 30 14.84 -33.32 3.82
CA ALA A 30 14.69 -32.99 2.41
C ALA A 30 13.24 -32.56 2.15
N LEU A 31 13.06 -31.45 1.44
CA LEU A 31 11.82 -31.20 0.68
C LEU A 31 11.58 -32.51 -0.11
N THR A 32 10.52 -33.23 0.19
CA THR A 32 10.25 -34.51 -0.45
C THR A 32 9.94 -34.27 -1.92
N GLY A 33 10.95 -34.28 -2.78
CA GLY A 33 10.84 -34.19 -4.23
C GLY A 33 11.49 -32.99 -4.90
N ALA A 34 11.78 -31.88 -4.22
CA ALA A 34 12.42 -30.69 -4.81
C ALA A 34 13.96 -30.82 -4.72
N SER A 35 14.66 -30.45 -5.79
CA SER A 35 16.12 -30.35 -5.81
C SER A 35 16.56 -28.99 -6.33
N PHE A 36 17.56 -28.40 -5.69
CA PHE A 36 18.20 -27.14 -6.10
C PHE A 36 19.37 -27.49 -7.02
N SER A 37 19.39 -26.88 -8.19
CA SER A 37 20.46 -27.09 -9.18
C SER A 37 20.95 -25.75 -9.67
N GLU A 38 22.23 -25.45 -9.46
CA GLU A 38 22.87 -24.29 -10.10
C GLU A 38 22.84 -24.49 -11.62
N THR A 39 22.16 -23.64 -12.35
CA THR A 39 22.01 -23.73 -13.79
C THR A 39 23.05 -22.91 -14.52
N TRP A 40 23.42 -21.76 -13.94
CA TRP A 40 24.52 -20.95 -14.43
C TRP A 40 25.08 -20.04 -13.33
N THR A 41 26.36 -19.71 -13.50
CA THR A 41 27.06 -18.66 -12.77
C THR A 41 27.78 -17.75 -13.74
N THR A 42 27.94 -16.47 -13.38
CA THR A 42 28.83 -15.56 -14.15
C THR A 42 30.30 -15.84 -13.85
N GLY A 43 30.57 -16.54 -12.72
CA GLY A 43 31.88 -16.41 -12.10
C GLY A 43 32.16 -14.93 -11.82
N GLN A 44 33.37 -14.49 -12.06
CA GLN A 44 33.67 -13.06 -11.96
C GLN A 44 32.91 -12.27 -13.05
N LEU A 45 32.24 -11.18 -12.67
CA LEU A 45 31.52 -10.32 -13.61
C LEU A 45 32.42 -9.84 -14.76
N PRO A 46 31.90 -9.77 -16.00
CA PRO A 46 32.62 -9.27 -17.15
C PRO A 46 32.90 -7.77 -17.05
N ASP A 47 33.76 -7.26 -17.96
CA ASP A 47 34.01 -5.82 -18.16
C ASP A 47 34.45 -5.05 -16.90
N ALA A 48 35.33 -5.69 -16.09
CA ALA A 48 35.83 -5.14 -14.83
C ALA A 48 34.73 -4.79 -13.81
N GLY A 49 33.66 -5.59 -13.79
CA GLY A 49 32.59 -5.47 -12.80
C GLY A 49 33.12 -5.54 -11.36
N GLY A 50 32.60 -4.64 -10.53
CA GLY A 50 32.91 -4.54 -9.12
C GLY A 50 32.07 -5.46 -8.25
N PRO A 51 32.35 -5.48 -6.92
CA PRO A 51 31.52 -6.22 -5.99
C PRO A 51 30.08 -5.71 -6.01
N ILE A 52 29.13 -6.63 -5.96
CA ILE A 52 27.70 -6.30 -5.75
C ILE A 52 27.48 -6.33 -4.24
N ALA A 53 27.28 -5.15 -3.63
CA ALA A 53 27.11 -5.05 -2.19
C ALA A 53 25.64 -4.91 -1.80
N LEU A 54 25.05 -3.73 -1.90
CA LEU A 54 23.70 -3.44 -1.41
C LEU A 54 22.62 -3.53 -2.49
N SER A 55 22.97 -3.45 -3.77
CA SER A 55 22.02 -3.56 -4.89
C SER A 55 21.48 -4.98 -4.99
N SER A 56 20.17 -5.15 -4.88
CA SER A 56 19.48 -6.45 -5.05
C SER A 56 19.08 -6.68 -6.51
N PRO A 57 19.11 -7.91 -7.02
CA PRO A 57 18.61 -8.22 -8.36
C PRO A 57 17.09 -8.05 -8.45
N VAL A 58 16.63 -7.46 -9.58
CA VAL A 58 15.21 -7.15 -9.83
C VAL A 58 14.78 -7.74 -11.17
N PRO A 59 13.61 -8.42 -11.24
CA PRO A 59 13.13 -9.01 -12.46
C PRO A 59 12.58 -7.96 -13.44
N VAL A 60 12.89 -8.12 -14.72
CA VAL A 60 12.46 -7.21 -15.79
C VAL A 60 12.37 -7.95 -17.13
N THR A 61 11.52 -7.49 -18.04
CA THR A 61 11.51 -7.99 -19.41
C THR A 61 12.36 -7.07 -20.29
N LEU A 62 13.47 -7.60 -20.81
CA LEU A 62 14.39 -6.89 -21.70
C LEU A 62 14.46 -7.63 -23.05
N GLY A 63 14.27 -6.91 -24.16
CA GLY A 63 14.25 -7.53 -25.49
C GLY A 63 13.21 -8.63 -25.69
N GLY A 64 12.13 -8.63 -24.86
CA GLY A 64 11.08 -9.66 -24.87
C GLY A 64 11.43 -10.92 -24.07
N GLN A 65 12.54 -10.94 -23.32
CA GLN A 65 12.94 -12.05 -22.47
C GLN A 65 12.99 -11.65 -21.00
N ALA A 66 12.58 -12.57 -20.12
CA ALA A 66 12.71 -12.40 -18.68
C ALA A 66 14.19 -12.29 -18.32
N SER A 67 14.53 -11.28 -17.51
CA SER A 67 15.89 -10.93 -17.13
C SER A 67 15.92 -10.45 -15.69
N ALA A 68 17.10 -10.49 -15.06
CA ALA A 68 17.37 -9.79 -13.80
C ALA A 68 18.36 -8.66 -14.04
N VAL A 69 18.15 -7.52 -13.36
CA VAL A 69 19.03 -6.33 -13.38
C VAL A 69 19.56 -6.07 -11.98
N VAL A 70 20.86 -5.71 -11.87
CA VAL A 70 21.53 -5.38 -10.61
C VAL A 70 22.66 -4.38 -10.82
N GLY A 71 22.96 -3.56 -9.81
CA GLY A 71 24.07 -2.59 -9.82
C GLY A 71 25.33 -3.11 -9.10
N ASP A 72 26.49 -2.54 -9.43
CA ASP A 72 27.74 -2.81 -8.75
C ASP A 72 28.41 -1.53 -8.18
N ARG A 73 29.45 -1.70 -7.37
CA ARG A 73 30.19 -0.60 -6.78
C ARG A 73 31.15 0.13 -7.72
N HIS A 74 31.36 -0.36 -8.93
CA HIS A 74 32.09 0.36 -9.98
C HIS A 74 31.18 1.25 -10.83
N GLY A 75 29.86 1.29 -10.54
CA GLY A 75 28.89 2.10 -11.27
C GLY A 75 28.31 1.42 -12.48
N ASN A 76 28.46 0.12 -12.63
CA ASN A 76 27.85 -0.63 -13.72
C ASN A 76 26.48 -1.18 -13.32
N LEU A 77 25.61 -1.32 -14.33
CA LEU A 77 24.37 -2.05 -14.25
C LEU A 77 24.48 -3.28 -15.15
N PHE A 78 24.30 -4.45 -14.58
CA PHE A 78 24.29 -5.73 -15.27
C PHE A 78 22.87 -6.23 -15.46
N ALA A 79 22.62 -6.89 -16.58
CA ALA A 79 21.38 -7.62 -16.81
C ALA A 79 21.71 -8.99 -17.41
N PHE A 80 20.99 -10.03 -16.95
CA PHE A 80 21.13 -11.39 -17.45
C PHE A 80 19.77 -12.01 -17.68
N HIS A 81 19.64 -12.80 -18.75
CA HIS A 81 18.42 -13.54 -19.04
C HIS A 81 18.24 -14.67 -18.02
N LEU A 82 17.00 -14.80 -17.53
CA LEU A 82 16.57 -15.91 -16.69
C LEU A 82 16.11 -17.09 -17.55
N GLY A 83 16.17 -18.29 -17.00
CA GLY A 83 15.70 -19.52 -17.68
C GLY A 83 16.57 -19.98 -18.84
N GLY A 84 17.87 -20.04 -18.66
CA GLY A 84 18.85 -20.59 -19.59
C GLY A 84 19.89 -21.42 -18.87
N THR A 85 20.82 -22.06 -19.62
CA THR A 85 21.94 -22.84 -19.07
C THR A 85 23.26 -22.08 -19.08
N SER A 86 23.23 -20.77 -19.32
CA SER A 86 24.40 -19.89 -19.31
C SER A 86 23.99 -18.45 -19.06
N ALA A 87 24.81 -17.71 -18.33
CA ALA A 87 24.65 -16.28 -18.12
C ALA A 87 24.81 -15.52 -19.45
N THR A 88 23.70 -15.01 -20.00
CA THR A 88 23.69 -14.23 -21.23
C THR A 88 23.06 -12.88 -21.00
N ALA A 89 23.76 -11.82 -21.43
CA ALA A 89 23.27 -10.45 -21.28
C ALA A 89 22.39 -10.02 -22.47
N PRO A 90 21.32 -9.24 -22.21
CA PRO A 90 20.57 -8.58 -23.25
C PRO A 90 21.43 -7.59 -24.06
N PRO A 91 21.09 -7.30 -25.33
CA PRO A 91 21.81 -6.29 -26.11
C PRO A 91 21.81 -4.91 -25.41
N GLY A 92 22.97 -4.28 -25.31
CA GLY A 92 23.18 -2.99 -24.65
C GLY A 92 23.48 -3.07 -23.14
N TRP A 93 23.57 -4.28 -22.61
CA TRP A 93 23.98 -4.54 -21.23
C TRP A 93 25.31 -5.31 -21.17
N PRO A 94 26.21 -5.10 -20.18
CA PRO A 94 26.06 -4.11 -19.12
C PRO A 94 26.13 -2.66 -19.63
N THR A 95 25.63 -1.73 -18.80
CA THR A 95 25.73 -0.29 -19.02
C THR A 95 26.36 0.37 -17.80
N THR A 96 26.97 1.54 -18.00
CA THR A 96 27.66 2.26 -16.92
C THR A 96 26.88 3.51 -16.53
N ASN A 97 26.71 3.70 -15.22
CA ASN A 97 26.24 4.95 -14.64
C ASN A 97 27.47 5.78 -14.24
N GLU A 98 27.69 6.91 -14.91
CA GLU A 98 28.88 7.76 -14.69
C GLU A 98 28.86 8.53 -13.36
N SER A 99 27.77 8.43 -12.57
CA SER A 99 27.59 9.17 -11.32
C SER A 99 28.10 8.47 -10.06
N GLY A 100 28.80 7.35 -10.19
CA GLY A 100 29.43 6.62 -9.08
C GLY A 100 28.79 5.27 -8.77
N PRO A 101 29.12 4.65 -7.63
CA PRO A 101 28.59 3.34 -7.22
C PRO A 101 27.07 3.24 -7.33
N VAL A 102 26.58 2.07 -7.73
CA VAL A 102 25.15 1.73 -7.73
C VAL A 102 24.88 0.72 -6.63
N ASP A 103 24.79 1.21 -5.41
CA ASP A 103 24.36 0.44 -4.23
C ASP A 103 22.83 0.40 -4.08
N SER A 104 22.12 1.31 -4.73
CA SER A 104 20.66 1.32 -4.81
C SER A 104 20.15 0.06 -5.55
N THR A 105 19.10 -0.56 -5.01
CA THR A 105 18.38 -1.61 -5.75
C THR A 105 17.65 -0.99 -6.94
N PRO A 106 17.78 -1.53 -8.16
CA PRO A 106 17.02 -1.07 -9.31
C PRO A 106 15.52 -1.18 -9.08
N SER A 107 14.73 -0.34 -9.74
CA SER A 107 13.28 -0.48 -9.82
C SER A 107 12.78 -0.32 -11.24
N ILE A 108 11.59 -0.84 -11.51
CA ILE A 108 11.03 -0.89 -12.87
C ILE A 108 9.84 0.07 -12.96
N ALA A 109 9.96 1.04 -13.85
CA ALA A 109 8.87 1.94 -14.21
C ALA A 109 8.42 1.68 -15.66
N THR A 110 7.16 2.02 -15.95
CA THR A 110 6.62 1.87 -17.31
C THR A 110 5.94 3.15 -17.84
N PRO A 111 6.65 4.30 -17.83
CA PRO A 111 6.05 5.55 -18.31
C PRO A 111 5.65 5.44 -19.77
N GLY A 112 4.38 5.76 -20.07
CA GLY A 112 3.84 5.64 -21.43
C GLY A 112 3.92 4.25 -22.04
N GLY A 113 3.96 3.19 -21.20
CA GLY A 113 4.05 1.79 -21.63
C GLY A 113 5.46 1.35 -22.05
N ARG A 114 6.49 2.13 -21.75
CA ARG A 114 7.91 1.78 -22.06
C ARG A 114 8.63 1.40 -20.78
N THR A 115 9.29 0.25 -20.78
CA THR A 115 10.10 -0.20 -19.65
C THR A 115 11.31 0.71 -19.45
N SER A 116 11.47 1.21 -18.23
CA SER A 116 12.62 1.97 -17.74
C SER A 116 13.14 1.33 -16.45
N VAL A 117 14.47 1.24 -16.33
CA VAL A 117 15.17 0.80 -15.13
C VAL A 117 15.66 2.04 -14.40
N LEU A 118 15.22 2.24 -13.16
CA LEU A 118 15.59 3.39 -12.32
C LEU A 118 16.55 2.96 -11.25
N VAL A 119 17.55 3.79 -10.97
CA VAL A 119 18.55 3.55 -9.91
C VAL A 119 19.00 4.86 -9.26
N GLY A 120 19.36 4.76 -7.98
CA GLY A 120 20.19 5.74 -7.29
C GLY A 120 21.66 5.47 -7.46
N SER A 121 22.51 6.48 -7.30
CA SER A 121 23.97 6.35 -7.40
C SER A 121 24.72 7.33 -6.51
N GLY A 122 26.02 7.06 -6.32
CA GLY A 122 26.89 7.82 -5.42
C GLY A 122 27.01 7.17 -4.04
N ASN A 123 27.92 7.69 -3.22
CA ASN A 123 28.17 7.18 -1.87
C ASN A 123 28.30 8.31 -0.84
N ASP A 124 28.46 7.94 0.42
CA ASP A 124 28.59 8.83 1.57
C ASP A 124 29.98 9.48 1.73
N SER A 125 31.00 8.91 1.10
CA SER A 125 32.40 9.31 1.29
C SER A 125 32.96 10.12 0.14
N ASP A 126 32.26 10.22 -0.99
CA ASP A 126 32.71 10.95 -2.18
C ASP A 126 31.93 12.26 -2.33
N PRO A 127 32.62 13.43 -2.41
CA PRO A 127 31.92 14.68 -2.74
C PRO A 127 31.42 14.72 -4.20
N ALA A 128 31.62 13.65 -4.97
CA ALA A 128 31.07 13.52 -6.31
C ALA A 128 29.52 13.57 -6.30
N PRO A 129 28.92 14.15 -7.33
CA PRO A 129 27.49 14.31 -7.38
C PRO A 129 26.79 12.95 -7.60
N GLY A 130 26.14 12.42 -6.58
CA GLY A 130 25.16 11.34 -6.72
C GLY A 130 23.81 11.86 -7.20
N GLY A 131 22.93 10.94 -7.52
CA GLY A 131 21.58 11.27 -8.00
C GLY A 131 20.80 10.06 -8.48
N TYR A 132 19.75 10.34 -9.20
CA TYR A 132 18.78 9.39 -9.72
C TYR A 132 18.93 9.28 -11.24
N SER A 133 18.93 8.06 -11.77
CA SER A 133 19.07 7.79 -13.21
C SER A 133 17.97 6.87 -13.69
N ALA A 134 17.56 7.01 -14.94
CA ALA A 134 16.77 6.02 -15.65
C ALA A 134 17.47 5.53 -16.91
N PHE A 135 17.31 4.24 -17.18
CA PHE A 135 17.86 3.56 -18.35
C PHE A 135 16.73 2.88 -19.14
N SER A 136 16.83 2.93 -20.45
CA SER A 136 15.91 2.22 -21.34
C SER A 136 16.12 0.70 -21.26
N SER A 137 15.18 -0.08 -21.78
CA SER A 137 15.33 -1.53 -21.93
C SER A 137 16.56 -1.96 -22.78
N ALA A 138 17.16 -1.03 -23.53
CA ALA A 138 18.40 -1.24 -24.32
C ALA A 138 19.64 -0.69 -23.61
N GLY A 139 19.59 -0.40 -22.31
CA GLY A 139 20.73 0.08 -21.52
C GLY A 139 21.15 1.54 -21.77
N SER A 140 20.39 2.31 -22.57
CA SER A 140 20.71 3.72 -22.77
C SER A 140 20.14 4.59 -21.67
N GLN A 141 20.97 5.47 -21.08
CA GLN A 141 20.50 6.43 -20.10
C GLN A 141 19.46 7.38 -20.73
N LEU A 142 18.32 7.52 -20.07
CA LEU A 142 17.21 8.37 -20.49
C LEU A 142 17.29 9.75 -19.84
N TRP A 143 17.55 9.80 -18.55
CA TRP A 143 17.71 11.03 -17.78
C TRP A 143 18.57 10.80 -16.53
N PHE A 144 19.08 11.90 -15.98
CA PHE A 144 19.78 11.95 -14.70
C PHE A 144 19.33 13.20 -13.92
N THR A 145 18.90 12.98 -12.67
CA THR A 145 18.52 14.05 -11.75
C THR A 145 19.46 14.06 -10.57
N ARG A 146 20.23 15.14 -10.46
CA ARG A 146 21.21 15.33 -9.40
C ARG A 146 20.55 15.62 -8.06
N VAL A 147 21.06 15.02 -6.96
CA VAL A 147 20.71 15.45 -5.60
C VAL A 147 21.29 16.84 -5.34
N VAL A 148 20.44 17.75 -4.87
CA VAL A 148 20.80 19.11 -4.48
C VAL A 148 20.43 19.31 -3.02
N ASN A 149 21.43 19.29 -2.15
CA ASN A 149 21.24 19.52 -0.73
C ASN A 149 20.95 20.99 -0.43
N PRO A 150 20.16 21.29 0.63
CA PRO A 150 19.87 22.66 1.00
C PRO A 150 21.16 23.40 1.46
N PRO A 151 21.22 24.74 1.33
CA PRO A 151 22.38 25.52 1.79
C PRO A 151 22.66 25.41 3.29
N SER A 152 21.68 24.94 4.07
CA SER A 152 21.80 24.69 5.51
C SER A 152 22.44 23.35 5.85
N ASP A 153 22.64 22.48 4.87
CA ASP A 153 23.31 21.20 5.06
C ASP A 153 24.80 21.42 5.39
N THR A 154 25.22 20.93 6.55
CA THR A 154 26.61 21.10 7.04
C THR A 154 27.54 19.99 6.58
N ALA A 155 26.98 18.89 6.03
CA ALA A 155 27.71 17.75 5.48
C ALA A 155 27.04 17.27 4.18
N PRO A 156 27.05 18.09 3.11
CA PRO A 156 26.28 17.77 1.91
C PRO A 156 26.87 16.54 1.20
N VAL A 157 26.07 15.50 1.13
CA VAL A 157 26.35 14.25 0.41
C VAL A 157 25.32 14.07 -0.70
N GLY A 158 25.78 13.71 -1.90
CA GLY A 158 24.92 13.55 -3.07
C GLY A 158 24.53 12.10 -3.36
N GLY A 159 24.99 11.14 -2.55
CA GLY A 159 24.73 9.71 -2.79
C GLY A 159 23.29 9.30 -2.57
N VAL A 160 22.86 8.24 -3.27
CA VAL A 160 21.55 7.61 -3.14
C VAL A 160 21.76 6.10 -3.05
N GLN A 161 21.51 5.54 -1.86
CA GLN A 161 21.57 4.09 -1.61
C GLN A 161 20.17 3.48 -1.52
N ALA A 162 19.17 4.25 -1.13
CA ALA A 162 17.79 3.82 -1.14
C ALA A 162 17.32 3.42 -2.55
N GLY A 163 16.51 2.39 -2.67
CA GLY A 163 15.80 2.07 -3.91
C GLY A 163 14.77 3.14 -4.24
N LEU A 164 14.41 3.28 -5.51
CA LEU A 164 13.36 4.18 -5.94
C LEU A 164 12.03 3.43 -5.94
N ALA A 165 11.17 3.67 -4.97
CA ALA A 165 9.82 3.11 -4.97
C ALA A 165 8.99 3.74 -6.10
N VAL A 166 8.41 2.91 -6.97
CA VAL A 166 7.67 3.36 -8.16
C VAL A 166 6.17 3.14 -7.96
N GLY A 167 5.38 4.17 -8.20
CA GLY A 167 3.93 4.12 -8.08
C GLY A 167 3.24 5.24 -8.84
N SER A 168 1.92 5.30 -8.75
CA SER A 168 1.14 6.43 -9.25
C SER A 168 0.84 7.37 -8.10
N LEU A 169 1.68 8.39 -7.90
CA LEU A 169 1.48 9.43 -6.90
C LEU A 169 0.51 10.50 -7.41
N LEU A 170 0.59 10.80 -8.70
CA LEU A 170 -0.32 11.71 -9.39
C LEU A 170 -1.21 10.93 -10.37
N PRO A 171 -2.45 11.36 -10.63
CA PRO A 171 -3.36 10.66 -11.53
C PRO A 171 -2.76 10.45 -12.93
N GLY A 172 -2.58 9.18 -13.33
CA GLY A 172 -2.05 8.80 -14.64
C GLY A 172 -0.54 8.92 -14.80
N GLY A 173 0.19 9.22 -13.71
CA GLY A 173 1.65 9.25 -13.64
C GLY A 173 2.27 7.87 -13.38
N SER A 174 3.54 7.76 -13.73
CA SER A 174 4.45 6.74 -13.19
C SER A 174 5.56 7.53 -12.51
N ASP A 175 5.53 7.53 -11.19
CA ASP A 175 6.34 8.40 -10.35
C ASP A 175 7.29 7.55 -9.50
N ALA A 176 8.46 8.09 -9.16
CA ALA A 176 9.47 7.40 -8.36
C ALA A 176 9.85 8.22 -7.13
N VAL A 177 9.94 7.58 -5.96
CA VAL A 177 10.30 8.21 -4.69
C VAL A 177 11.53 7.57 -4.11
N ALA A 178 12.50 8.38 -3.70
CA ALA A 178 13.65 7.92 -2.91
C ALA A 178 14.21 9.04 -2.03
N GLY A 179 14.74 8.65 -0.85
CA GLY A 179 15.61 9.47 -0.03
C GLY A 179 17.02 9.51 -0.59
N SER A 180 17.82 10.46 -0.09
CA SER A 180 19.26 10.55 -0.34
C SER A 180 20.04 10.42 0.96
N LEU A 181 21.35 10.24 0.85
CA LEU A 181 22.28 10.30 1.98
C LEU A 181 22.48 11.74 2.49
N GLY A 182 22.01 12.73 1.70
CA GLY A 182 21.84 14.11 2.15
C GLY A 182 20.50 14.33 2.82
N GLN A 183 20.18 15.60 3.11
CA GLN A 183 18.97 15.99 3.84
C GLN A 183 17.74 16.18 2.94
N VAL A 184 17.62 15.44 1.84
CA VAL A 184 16.51 15.58 0.90
C VAL A 184 15.99 14.24 0.39
N SER A 185 14.67 14.15 0.26
CA SER A 185 14.00 13.09 -0.50
C SER A 185 13.31 13.69 -1.72
N TYR A 186 13.26 12.93 -2.80
CA TYR A 186 12.64 13.33 -4.07
C TYR A 186 11.48 12.44 -4.42
N ALA A 187 10.45 13.04 -5.01
CA ALA A 187 9.51 12.33 -5.88
C ALA A 187 9.67 12.90 -7.29
N LEU A 188 9.87 12.01 -8.25
CA LEU A 188 10.23 12.32 -9.64
C LEU A 188 9.21 11.74 -10.60
N ASP A 189 8.93 12.45 -11.68
CA ASP A 189 8.28 11.84 -12.85
C ASP A 189 9.25 10.83 -13.49
N ALA A 190 8.87 9.56 -13.55
CA ALA A 190 9.75 8.51 -14.07
C ALA A 190 10.01 8.63 -15.57
N SER A 191 9.26 9.46 -16.31
CA SER A 191 9.44 9.64 -17.74
C SER A 191 10.61 10.57 -18.10
N ASP A 192 10.89 11.59 -17.28
CA ASP A 192 11.89 12.62 -17.57
C ASP A 192 12.78 13.00 -16.36
N GLY A 193 12.51 12.43 -15.19
CA GLY A 193 13.28 12.69 -13.95
C GLY A 193 13.00 14.05 -13.32
N ALA A 194 11.97 14.77 -13.74
CA ALA A 194 11.63 16.06 -13.15
C ALA A 194 11.03 15.88 -11.75
N PRO A 195 11.44 16.70 -10.75
CA PRO A 195 10.79 16.67 -9.45
C PRO A 195 9.32 17.04 -9.54
N LEU A 196 8.47 16.27 -8.84
CA LEU A 196 7.05 16.55 -8.75
C LEU A 196 6.78 17.85 -7.98
N THR A 197 5.62 18.45 -8.19
CA THR A 197 5.19 19.67 -7.47
C THR A 197 5.12 19.40 -5.96
N GLY A 198 5.82 20.22 -5.17
CA GLY A 198 5.95 20.05 -3.72
C GLY A 198 7.24 19.37 -3.26
N TRP A 199 8.02 18.84 -4.21
CA TRP A 199 9.29 18.18 -3.95
C TRP A 199 10.50 19.03 -4.38
N PRO A 200 11.70 18.86 -3.81
CA PRO A 200 12.07 17.83 -2.81
C PRO A 200 11.53 18.12 -1.41
N PHE A 201 11.37 17.04 -0.63
CA PHE A 201 11.07 17.09 0.80
C PHE A 201 12.38 17.25 1.59
N LEU A 202 12.38 18.15 2.59
CA LEU A 202 13.55 18.36 3.44
C LEU A 202 13.54 17.38 4.61
N ASN A 203 14.51 16.49 4.64
CA ASN A 203 14.73 15.53 5.72
C ASN A 203 15.45 16.15 6.92
N THR A 204 15.40 15.45 8.05
CA THR A 204 16.19 15.81 9.24
C THR A 204 17.65 15.35 9.14
N ASP A 205 17.89 14.26 8.43
CA ASP A 205 19.21 13.69 8.13
C ASP A 205 19.12 12.75 6.92
N SER A 206 20.05 11.79 6.81
CA SER A 206 20.13 10.81 5.74
C SER A 206 18.96 9.83 5.72
N THR A 207 18.68 9.25 4.56
CA THR A 207 17.69 8.20 4.36
C THR A 207 18.30 7.05 3.58
N HIS A 208 18.51 5.92 4.26
CA HIS A 208 18.96 4.66 3.67
C HIS A 208 17.76 3.77 3.30
N SER A 209 16.67 3.94 4.01
CA SER A 209 15.40 3.23 3.84
C SER A 209 14.79 3.49 2.45
N THR A 210 14.40 2.43 1.75
CA THR A 210 13.53 2.53 0.57
C THR A 210 12.11 2.79 1.03
N ALA A 211 11.48 3.82 0.51
CA ALA A 211 10.12 4.17 0.90
C ALA A 211 9.12 3.09 0.49
N ALA A 212 8.10 2.80 1.33
CA ALA A 212 6.96 2.01 0.90
C ALA A 212 5.85 2.92 0.33
N LEU A 213 5.09 2.38 -0.62
CA LEU A 213 3.99 3.06 -1.28
C LEU A 213 2.68 2.30 -1.04
N ALA A 214 1.71 2.94 -0.43
CA ALA A 214 0.41 2.32 -0.16
C ALA A 214 -0.71 3.36 -0.08
N ASP A 215 -1.90 3.01 -0.50
CA ASP A 215 -3.13 3.76 -0.17
C ASP A 215 -3.57 3.37 1.24
N LEU A 216 -3.02 4.05 2.25
CA LEU A 216 -3.23 3.73 3.67
C LEU A 216 -4.64 4.07 4.16
N TYR A 217 -5.34 4.91 3.43
CA TYR A 217 -6.64 5.46 3.86
C TYR A 217 -7.80 5.04 2.95
N GLY A 218 -7.54 4.23 1.90
CA GLY A 218 -8.56 3.80 0.95
C GLY A 218 -9.12 4.95 0.10
N THR A 219 -8.32 5.99 -0.13
CA THR A 219 -8.72 7.21 -0.85
C THR A 219 -8.41 7.15 -2.35
N GLY A 220 -7.71 6.11 -2.79
CA GLY A 220 -7.14 6.02 -4.13
C GLY A 220 -5.94 6.93 -4.34
N GLN A 221 -5.45 7.56 -3.28
CA GLN A 221 -4.18 8.29 -3.28
C GLN A 221 -3.12 7.43 -2.62
N THR A 222 -1.93 7.44 -3.17
CA THR A 222 -0.80 6.70 -2.62
C THR A 222 -0.09 7.58 -1.61
N GLU A 223 0.05 7.08 -0.37
CA GLU A 223 0.93 7.65 0.63
C GLU A 223 2.32 7.05 0.52
N ILE A 224 3.30 7.84 0.97
CA ILE A 224 4.71 7.50 1.00
C ILE A 224 5.09 7.27 2.46
N ILE A 225 5.60 6.09 2.76
CA ILE A 225 6.01 5.68 4.10
C ILE A 225 7.53 5.51 4.07
N ASP A 226 8.27 6.31 4.81
CA ASP A 226 9.72 6.21 4.88
C ASP A 226 10.24 6.13 6.31
N GLY A 227 11.39 5.46 6.46
CA GLY A 227 12.24 5.51 7.63
C GLY A 227 13.42 6.47 7.39
N GLY A 228 14.06 6.90 8.44
CA GLY A 228 15.26 7.73 8.31
C GLY A 228 15.93 8.04 9.63
N ASP A 229 17.08 8.70 9.51
CA ASP A 229 17.86 9.21 10.61
C ASP A 229 17.42 10.64 10.99
N GLN A 230 17.75 11.06 12.19
CA GLN A 230 17.53 12.43 12.68
C GLN A 230 18.74 12.99 13.49
N SER A 231 19.87 12.33 13.45
CA SER A 231 21.04 12.68 14.29
C SER A 231 21.65 14.03 13.96
N ALA A 232 21.62 14.45 12.70
CA ALA A 232 22.20 15.72 12.30
C ALA A 232 21.41 16.93 12.79
N GLY A 233 20.14 16.83 13.06
CA GLY A 233 19.27 17.81 13.72
C GLY A 233 19.34 19.28 13.33
N GLN A 234 20.20 19.63 12.39
CA GLN A 234 20.70 20.97 12.18
C GLN A 234 20.27 21.60 10.85
N GLY A 235 19.85 20.80 9.87
CA GLY A 235 19.62 21.31 8.52
C GLY A 235 18.32 22.11 8.38
N ALA A 236 17.28 21.77 9.09
CA ALA A 236 15.96 22.38 8.95
C ALA A 236 15.63 23.44 10.04
N GLY A 237 16.62 23.86 10.85
CA GLY A 237 16.39 24.76 11.97
C GLY A 237 15.55 24.15 13.10
N GLN A 238 15.36 22.82 13.08
CA GLN A 238 14.70 22.06 14.12
C GLN A 238 15.77 21.26 14.87
N GLN A 239 15.74 21.33 16.20
CA GLN A 239 16.63 20.51 17.02
C GLN A 239 15.90 19.19 17.34
N PHE A 240 16.27 18.11 16.65
CA PHE A 240 15.92 16.76 17.03
C PHE A 240 17.04 16.16 17.89
N GLY A 241 16.71 15.26 18.81
CA GLY A 241 17.70 14.45 19.50
C GLY A 241 18.25 13.34 18.58
N ASP A 242 19.29 12.66 19.02
CA ASP A 242 19.77 11.44 18.37
C ASP A 242 18.64 10.41 18.26
N GLY A 243 18.51 9.74 17.12
CA GLY A 243 17.46 8.75 16.86
C GLY A 243 17.11 8.64 15.39
N GLY A 244 15.92 8.17 15.13
CA GLY A 244 15.34 8.04 13.80
C GLY A 244 13.83 8.31 13.80
N HIS A 245 13.20 7.98 12.69
CA HIS A 245 11.76 8.16 12.57
C HIS A 245 11.16 7.22 11.53
N LEU A 246 9.87 6.90 11.73
CA LEU A 246 8.95 6.51 10.69
C LEU A 246 8.03 7.69 10.39
N ARG A 247 7.80 8.03 9.13
CA ARG A 247 6.83 9.05 8.77
C ARG A 247 5.99 8.65 7.56
N ILE A 248 4.84 9.29 7.43
CA ILE A 248 3.94 9.14 6.30
C ILE A 248 3.78 10.50 5.64
N LEU A 249 4.02 10.56 4.33
CA LEU A 249 3.86 11.75 3.50
C LEU A 249 2.73 11.54 2.49
N SER A 250 2.06 12.64 2.12
CA SER A 250 1.20 12.63 0.94
C SER A 250 2.01 12.66 -0.35
N ALA A 251 1.38 12.37 -1.48
CA ALA A 251 1.96 12.49 -2.81
C ALA A 251 2.57 13.88 -3.10
N GLN A 252 2.10 14.94 -2.44
CA GLN A 252 2.60 16.31 -2.58
C GLN A 252 3.72 16.64 -1.57
N GLY A 253 4.27 15.65 -0.86
CA GLY A 253 5.34 15.86 0.12
C GLY A 253 4.88 16.50 1.45
N ASN A 254 3.58 16.50 1.78
CA ASN A 254 3.13 16.99 3.07
C ASN A 254 3.18 15.87 4.10
N GLN A 255 3.81 16.13 5.24
CA GLN A 255 3.85 15.16 6.33
C GLN A 255 2.46 14.99 6.95
N ILE A 256 1.94 13.76 6.90
CA ILE A 256 0.64 13.38 7.48
C ILE A 256 0.81 13.02 8.95
N CYS A 257 1.77 12.15 9.25
CA CYS A 257 2.16 11.82 10.63
C CYS A 257 3.63 11.39 10.70
N ARG A 258 4.15 11.31 11.93
CA ARG A 258 5.51 10.86 12.23
C ARG A 258 5.53 10.17 13.59
N ALA A 259 6.35 9.14 13.71
CA ALA A 259 6.73 8.50 14.96
C ALA A 259 8.24 8.55 15.11
N ASP A 260 8.73 9.19 16.16
CA ASP A 260 10.16 9.24 16.46
C ASP A 260 10.60 7.96 17.17
N THR A 261 11.82 7.53 16.88
CA THR A 261 12.50 6.41 17.50
C THR A 261 13.80 6.90 18.16
N ASN A 262 14.29 6.17 19.15
CA ASN A 262 15.58 6.51 19.79
C ASN A 262 16.79 5.89 19.07
N GLN A 263 16.53 5.19 17.97
CA GLN A 263 17.53 4.62 17.05
C GLN A 263 17.18 4.98 15.62
N VAL A 264 18.15 4.89 14.74
CA VAL A 264 17.96 5.05 13.29
C VAL A 264 16.97 4.02 12.75
N VAL A 265 16.22 4.40 11.71
CA VAL A 265 15.36 3.50 10.94
C VAL A 265 15.94 3.39 9.54
N ASP A 266 16.95 2.52 9.40
CA ASP A 266 17.60 2.21 8.11
C ASP A 266 16.87 1.10 7.36
N SER A 267 16.09 0.29 8.08
CA SER A 267 15.20 -0.73 7.55
C SER A 267 14.09 -0.12 6.69
N SER A 268 13.83 -0.71 5.54
CA SER A 268 12.74 -0.28 4.65
C SER A 268 11.38 -0.76 5.18
N PRO A 269 10.35 0.10 5.21
CA PRO A 269 9.05 -0.27 5.77
C PRO A 269 8.36 -1.37 4.96
N ALA A 270 7.76 -2.34 5.64
CA ALA A 270 6.85 -3.31 5.06
C ALA A 270 5.40 -3.00 5.47
N VAL A 271 4.50 -2.94 4.50
CA VAL A 271 3.10 -2.56 4.67
C VAL A 271 2.18 -3.72 4.36
N GLY A 272 1.17 -3.98 5.18
CA GLY A 272 0.21 -5.07 4.93
C GLY A 272 -1.00 -5.03 5.84
N GLY A 273 -2.02 -5.80 5.50
CA GLY A 273 -3.27 -5.90 6.24
C GLY A 273 -3.21 -6.90 7.40
N PHE A 274 -2.35 -6.68 8.38
CA PHE A 274 -2.11 -7.65 9.47
C PHE A 274 -2.64 -7.22 10.85
N LEU A 275 -3.03 -5.98 11.03
CA LEU A 275 -3.59 -5.53 12.31
C LEU A 275 -5.02 -6.05 12.52
N ALA A 276 -5.54 -5.89 13.73
CA ALA A 276 -6.86 -6.39 14.11
C ALA A 276 -7.94 -6.00 13.08
N GLY A 277 -8.72 -7.00 12.64
CA GLY A 277 -9.75 -6.82 11.61
C GLY A 277 -9.19 -6.68 10.18
N GLY A 278 -7.92 -7.00 9.93
CA GLY A 278 -7.27 -6.84 8.62
C GLY A 278 -6.88 -5.39 8.31
N ALA A 279 -6.83 -4.53 9.32
CA ALA A 279 -6.39 -3.15 9.13
C ALA A 279 -4.92 -3.09 8.73
N THR A 280 -4.56 -2.07 7.95
CA THR A 280 -3.20 -1.87 7.47
C THR A 280 -2.25 -1.55 8.62
N GLY A 281 -1.16 -2.30 8.70
CA GLY A 281 -0.03 -2.08 9.58
C GLY A 281 1.24 -1.81 8.79
N ILE A 282 2.21 -1.19 9.44
CA ILE A 282 3.52 -0.84 8.92
C ILE A 282 4.55 -1.41 9.88
N VAL A 283 5.50 -2.21 9.39
CA VAL A 283 6.59 -2.76 10.20
C VAL A 283 7.92 -2.18 9.75
N VAL A 284 8.75 -1.79 10.71
CA VAL A 284 10.13 -1.33 10.48
C VAL A 284 11.05 -1.85 11.57
N GLY A 285 12.31 -2.06 11.21
CA GLY A 285 13.39 -2.35 12.15
C GLY A 285 14.14 -1.09 12.57
N THR A 286 14.72 -1.12 13.77
CA THR A 286 15.62 -0.06 14.25
C THR A 286 17.01 -0.62 14.47
N GLY A 287 18.02 0.16 14.10
CA GLY A 287 19.42 -0.25 14.22
C GLY A 287 20.01 -0.19 15.64
N GLY A 288 21.33 -0.36 15.71
CA GLY A 288 22.14 -0.26 16.92
C GLY A 288 23.11 0.92 16.92
N PHE A 289 22.88 1.97 16.14
CA PHE A 289 23.82 3.06 15.89
C PHE A 289 24.11 3.91 17.14
N PHE A 290 23.08 4.27 17.93
CA PHE A 290 23.25 5.06 19.14
C PHE A 290 23.42 4.16 20.35
N PRO A 291 24.55 4.20 21.06
CA PRO A 291 24.79 3.32 22.20
C PRO A 291 23.82 3.64 23.36
N ASN A 292 23.26 2.59 23.94
CA ASN A 292 22.31 2.64 25.07
C ASN A 292 20.96 3.28 24.77
N ALA A 293 20.57 3.42 23.51
CA ALA A 293 19.21 3.85 23.16
C ALA A 293 18.19 2.76 23.49
N SER A 294 16.98 3.17 23.88
CA SER A 294 15.93 2.23 24.32
C SER A 294 15.33 1.41 23.18
N ASP A 295 15.51 1.87 21.95
CA ASP A 295 14.97 1.23 20.74
C ASP A 295 16.04 0.43 19.97
N THR A 296 17.17 0.11 20.61
CA THR A 296 18.24 -0.69 20.00
C THR A 296 17.73 -2.08 19.65
N ASP A 297 18.04 -2.55 18.43
CA ASP A 297 17.71 -3.88 17.93
C ASP A 297 16.22 -4.22 18.06
N THR A 298 15.33 -3.28 17.69
CA THR A 298 13.89 -3.51 17.83
C THR A 298 13.18 -3.56 16.48
N LEU A 299 12.19 -4.44 16.39
CA LEU A 299 11.19 -4.44 15.34
C LEU A 299 9.90 -3.82 15.86
N LYS A 300 9.34 -2.87 15.14
CA LYS A 300 8.18 -2.08 15.58
C LYS A 300 7.08 -2.09 14.52
N ALA A 301 5.83 -2.24 14.97
CA ALA A 301 4.67 -2.07 14.11
C ALA A 301 3.87 -0.83 14.47
N TYR A 302 3.42 -0.15 13.43
CA TYR A 302 2.60 1.07 13.52
C TYR A 302 1.33 0.93 12.69
N ASN A 303 0.30 1.68 13.04
CA ASN A 303 -0.87 1.86 12.19
C ASN A 303 -0.69 3.04 11.22
N SER A 304 -1.66 3.26 10.33
CA SER A 304 -1.67 4.37 9.35
C SER A 304 -1.67 5.78 9.98
N ARG A 305 -1.70 5.91 11.29
CA ARG A 305 -1.59 7.18 12.03
C ARG A 305 -0.27 7.31 12.78
N CYS A 306 0.75 6.54 12.42
CA CYS A 306 2.05 6.45 13.08
C CYS A 306 1.95 6.08 14.58
N GLN A 307 0.89 5.40 15.02
CA GLN A 307 0.73 4.97 16.41
C GLN A 307 1.31 3.57 16.57
N LEU A 308 2.23 3.43 17.51
CA LEU A 308 2.86 2.14 17.83
C LEU A 308 1.81 1.12 18.27
N GLN A 309 1.84 -0.06 17.66
CA GLN A 309 0.96 -1.19 17.99
C GLN A 309 1.68 -2.22 18.84
N TRP A 310 2.90 -2.57 18.47
CA TRP A 310 3.78 -3.45 19.25
C TRP A 310 5.25 -3.14 18.94
N SER A 311 6.13 -3.57 19.85
CA SER A 311 7.58 -3.49 19.70
C SER A 311 8.21 -4.75 20.29
N THR A 312 9.09 -5.39 19.52
CA THR A 312 9.79 -6.62 19.91
C THR A 312 11.29 -6.39 19.82
N VAL A 313 12.01 -6.69 20.91
CA VAL A 313 13.47 -6.63 20.94
C VAL A 313 14.01 -7.92 20.32
N LEU A 314 14.89 -7.77 19.33
CA LEU A 314 15.59 -8.86 18.68
C LEU A 314 16.98 -9.06 19.30
N ASP A 315 17.81 -9.91 18.72
CA ASP A 315 19.14 -10.23 19.23
C ASP A 315 20.29 -9.52 18.49
N GLY A 316 19.97 -8.64 17.56
CA GLY A 316 20.95 -7.88 16.78
C GLY A 316 20.31 -6.83 15.89
N ASP A 317 21.17 -6.10 15.20
CA ASP A 317 20.84 -4.96 14.32
C ASP A 317 19.92 -5.39 13.17
N THR A 318 18.95 -4.57 12.84
CA THR A 318 17.96 -4.82 11.78
C THR A 318 18.25 -3.98 10.53
N PHE A 319 19.46 -4.08 9.97
CA PHE A 319 19.75 -3.54 8.63
C PHE A 319 18.93 -4.22 7.53
N SER A 320 18.60 -5.50 7.75
CA SER A 320 17.59 -6.22 6.98
C SER A 320 16.27 -5.46 7.01
N SER A 321 15.48 -5.56 5.95
CA SER A 321 14.12 -5.03 5.92
C SER A 321 13.13 -6.17 6.11
N PRO A 322 12.05 -5.97 6.88
CA PRO A 322 11.09 -7.03 7.16
C PRO A 322 10.35 -7.47 5.90
N ALA A 323 10.09 -8.76 5.80
CA ALA A 323 9.16 -9.36 4.84
C ALA A 323 7.85 -9.70 5.54
N LEU A 324 6.73 -9.47 4.87
CA LEU A 324 5.38 -9.87 5.32
C LEU A 324 4.87 -11.02 4.47
N SER A 325 4.70 -12.20 5.05
CA SER A 325 4.40 -13.42 4.29
C SER A 325 3.64 -14.45 5.14
N ASP A 326 2.86 -15.34 4.50
CA ASP A 326 2.21 -16.47 5.16
C ASP A 326 3.14 -17.70 5.17
N VAL A 327 4.23 -17.61 5.95
CA VAL A 327 5.20 -18.71 6.07
C VAL A 327 4.64 -19.93 6.84
N LEU A 328 3.49 -19.79 7.50
CA LEU A 328 2.82 -20.89 8.18
C LEU A 328 1.76 -21.58 7.33
N GLY A 329 1.33 -20.99 6.20
CA GLY A 329 0.24 -21.51 5.36
C GLY A 329 -1.12 -21.48 6.02
N ASN A 330 -1.35 -20.53 6.92
CA ASN A 330 -2.57 -20.45 7.72
C ASN A 330 -3.49 -19.26 7.36
N GLY A 331 -3.12 -18.50 6.32
CA GLY A 331 -3.85 -17.34 5.83
C GLY A 331 -3.61 -16.05 6.63
N SER A 332 -2.70 -16.07 7.60
CA SER A 332 -2.29 -14.89 8.37
C SER A 332 -0.85 -14.51 8.02
N LEU A 333 -0.55 -13.21 7.97
CA LEU A 333 0.80 -12.75 7.72
C LEU A 333 1.69 -12.92 8.96
N GLN A 334 2.93 -13.30 8.73
CA GLN A 334 4.03 -13.23 9.67
C GLN A 334 5.04 -12.18 9.20
N VAL A 335 5.79 -11.63 10.15
CA VAL A 335 6.98 -10.82 9.87
C VAL A 335 8.18 -11.73 9.91
N VAL A 336 8.96 -11.72 8.84
CA VAL A 336 10.25 -12.40 8.75
C VAL A 336 11.35 -11.35 8.74
N GLU A 337 12.31 -11.45 9.67
CA GLU A 337 13.38 -10.46 9.84
C GLU A 337 14.72 -11.14 10.05
N GLY A 338 15.75 -10.60 9.41
CA GLY A 338 17.14 -10.99 9.61
C GLY A 338 17.86 -10.06 10.58
N THR A 339 18.81 -10.57 11.38
CA THR A 339 19.59 -9.72 12.28
C THR A 339 21.08 -9.83 12.03
N ASP A 340 21.79 -8.74 12.28
CA ASP A 340 23.23 -8.65 12.29
C ASP A 340 23.76 -8.47 13.72
N ARG A 341 24.49 -9.46 14.21
CA ARG A 341 25.14 -9.44 15.53
C ARG A 341 26.62 -9.15 15.43
N ASN A 342 27.06 -8.55 14.34
CA ASN A 342 28.46 -8.25 14.07
C ASN A 342 29.34 -9.51 14.14
N THR A 343 30.35 -9.52 15.02
CA THR A 343 31.29 -10.64 15.19
C THR A 343 30.65 -11.94 15.70
N PHE A 344 29.41 -11.90 16.16
CA PHE A 344 28.70 -13.05 16.74
C PHE A 344 27.76 -13.76 15.73
N GLY A 345 27.80 -13.35 14.45
CA GLY A 345 26.94 -13.93 13.41
C GLY A 345 25.60 -13.20 13.29
N GLY A 346 24.56 -13.94 12.97
CA GLY A 346 23.20 -13.41 12.77
C GLY A 346 22.13 -14.40 13.21
N SER A 347 20.89 -13.98 13.05
CA SER A 347 19.70 -14.78 13.31
C SER A 347 18.60 -14.44 12.30
N VAL A 348 17.60 -15.33 12.19
CA VAL A 348 16.34 -15.08 11.48
C VAL A 348 15.21 -15.28 12.46
N TRP A 349 14.31 -14.33 12.50
CA TRP A 349 13.15 -14.31 13.37
C TRP A 349 11.87 -14.38 12.54
N VAL A 350 10.91 -15.17 13.00
CA VAL A 350 9.53 -15.13 12.51
C VAL A 350 8.61 -14.76 13.65
N LEU A 351 7.86 -13.69 13.44
CA LEU A 351 6.92 -13.14 14.42
C LEU A 351 5.50 -13.16 13.85
N ASP A 352 4.51 -13.31 14.71
CA ASP A 352 3.12 -13.02 14.37
C ASP A 352 2.98 -11.53 14.07
N ALA A 353 2.56 -11.18 12.86
CA ALA A 353 2.53 -9.79 12.40
C ALA A 353 1.53 -8.92 13.18
N ALA A 354 0.43 -9.51 13.68
CA ALA A 354 -0.59 -8.76 14.42
C ALA A 354 -0.13 -8.38 15.84
N THR A 355 0.72 -9.19 16.46
CA THR A 355 1.06 -9.09 17.88
C THR A 355 2.54 -8.87 18.17
N GLY A 356 3.43 -9.09 17.22
CA GLY A 356 4.89 -9.07 17.39
C GLY A 356 5.44 -10.24 18.22
N GLN A 357 4.62 -11.26 18.52
CA GLN A 357 5.08 -12.42 19.30
C GLN A 357 5.93 -13.34 18.46
N LYS A 358 7.07 -13.78 19.01
CA LYS A 358 7.97 -14.73 18.36
C LYS A 358 7.29 -16.08 18.15
N ILE A 359 7.33 -16.56 16.89
CA ILE A 359 6.88 -17.89 16.51
C ILE A 359 8.08 -18.85 16.54
N TRP A 360 9.14 -18.51 15.80
CA TRP A 360 10.40 -19.24 15.84
C TRP A 360 11.59 -18.33 15.55
N GLU A 361 12.78 -18.84 15.82
CA GLU A 361 14.06 -18.18 15.58
C GLU A 361 15.10 -19.22 15.20
N VAL A 362 15.92 -18.89 14.20
CA VAL A 362 17.16 -19.62 13.87
C VAL A 362 18.33 -18.69 14.14
N ASN A 363 19.18 -19.09 15.06
CA ASN A 363 20.36 -18.30 15.49
C ASN A 363 21.67 -19.02 15.19
N GLY A 364 22.80 -18.29 15.33
CA GLY A 364 24.14 -18.86 15.11
C GLY A 364 24.47 -19.11 13.63
N ILE A 365 23.79 -18.42 12.72
CA ILE A 365 24.11 -18.36 11.30
C ILE A 365 25.09 -17.21 11.03
N ASN A 366 25.58 -17.08 9.78
CA ASN A 366 26.34 -15.91 9.39
C ASN A 366 25.49 -14.63 9.46
N ARG A 367 26.17 -13.47 9.52
CA ARG A 367 25.51 -12.15 9.59
C ARG A 367 24.49 -11.99 8.46
N VAL A 368 23.30 -11.51 8.81
CA VAL A 368 22.22 -11.20 7.86
C VAL A 368 22.11 -9.66 7.78
N ILE A 369 22.60 -9.11 6.67
CA ILE A 369 22.55 -7.67 6.39
C ILE A 369 21.51 -7.37 5.31
N GLY A 370 21.49 -8.21 4.27
CA GLY A 370 20.45 -8.15 3.23
C GLY A 370 19.10 -8.62 3.74
N SER A 371 18.04 -8.16 3.09
CA SER A 371 16.68 -8.51 3.50
C SER A 371 16.34 -9.94 3.09
N VAL A 372 15.67 -10.66 3.98
CA VAL A 372 15.13 -11.99 3.71
C VAL A 372 14.03 -11.91 2.65
N VAL A 373 13.88 -12.97 1.88
CA VAL A 373 12.79 -13.12 0.92
C VAL A 373 12.04 -14.41 1.16
N THR A 374 10.81 -14.49 0.71
CA THR A 374 9.94 -15.67 0.95
C THR A 374 9.23 -16.08 -0.33
N ALA A 375 9.04 -17.38 -0.51
CA ALA A 375 8.28 -17.94 -1.62
C ALA A 375 7.90 -19.40 -1.33
N ASP A 376 6.80 -19.89 -1.88
CA ASP A 376 6.42 -21.30 -1.83
C ASP A 376 7.24 -22.12 -2.83
N LEU A 377 8.46 -22.52 -2.41
CA LEU A 377 9.40 -23.23 -3.27
C LEU A 377 8.99 -24.69 -3.57
N SER A 378 8.07 -25.23 -2.80
CA SER A 378 7.65 -26.63 -2.88
C SER A 378 6.25 -26.86 -3.42
N GLY A 379 5.44 -25.78 -3.58
CA GLY A 379 4.02 -25.88 -3.89
C GLY A 379 3.19 -26.45 -2.74
N SER A 380 3.64 -26.25 -1.52
CA SER A 380 3.06 -26.80 -0.29
C SER A 380 1.95 -25.93 0.31
N GLY A 381 1.79 -24.72 -0.20
CA GLY A 381 0.80 -23.73 0.29
C GLY A 381 1.29 -22.92 1.51
N HIS A 382 2.58 -22.92 1.79
CA HIS A 382 3.26 -22.03 2.74
C HIS A 382 4.56 -21.53 2.12
N ASP A 383 4.97 -20.32 2.48
CA ASP A 383 6.20 -19.73 1.96
C ASP A 383 7.42 -20.20 2.76
N ASP A 384 8.47 -20.64 2.06
CA ASP A 384 9.79 -20.92 2.62
C ASP A 384 10.58 -19.60 2.74
N VAL A 385 11.64 -19.58 3.57
CA VAL A 385 12.44 -18.40 3.86
C VAL A 385 13.82 -18.52 3.25
N ILE A 386 14.21 -17.58 2.39
CA ILE A 386 15.50 -17.51 1.74
C ILE A 386 16.31 -16.39 2.40
N VAL A 387 17.42 -16.75 3.03
CA VAL A 387 18.20 -15.91 3.94
C VAL A 387 19.54 -15.57 3.33
N PRO A 388 19.77 -14.34 2.86
CA PRO A 388 21.09 -13.91 2.41
C PRO A 388 22.03 -13.74 3.61
N THR A 389 23.23 -14.26 3.52
CA THR A 389 24.26 -14.07 4.54
C THR A 389 25.58 -13.62 3.91
N ILE A 390 26.48 -13.10 4.71
CA ILE A 390 27.85 -12.78 4.24
C ILE A 390 28.69 -14.01 3.87
N GLY A 391 28.15 -15.20 3.97
CA GLY A 391 28.85 -16.47 3.69
C GLY A 391 27.96 -17.52 3.02
N GLY A 392 27.07 -17.09 2.14
CA GLY A 392 26.14 -17.96 1.41
C GLY A 392 24.67 -17.64 1.66
N THR A 393 23.78 -18.41 1.07
CA THR A 393 22.34 -18.23 1.18
C THR A 393 21.70 -19.48 1.74
N LEU A 394 21.00 -19.34 2.87
CA LEU A 394 20.26 -20.45 3.48
C LEU A 394 18.81 -20.46 2.98
N VAL A 395 18.27 -21.64 2.77
CA VAL A 395 16.84 -21.86 2.53
C VAL A 395 16.28 -22.62 3.73
N LEU A 396 15.23 -22.07 4.35
CA LEU A 396 14.60 -22.58 5.56
C LEU A 396 13.12 -22.89 5.33
N ASP A 397 12.61 -23.97 5.91
CA ASP A 397 11.17 -24.24 5.99
C ASP A 397 10.49 -23.14 6.82
N GLY A 398 9.57 -22.39 6.22
CA GLY A 398 8.93 -21.24 6.85
C GLY A 398 8.12 -21.58 8.09
N ARG A 399 7.63 -22.81 8.25
CA ARG A 399 6.83 -23.22 9.42
C ARG A 399 7.65 -23.38 10.70
N ASN A 400 8.96 -23.70 10.60
CA ASN A 400 9.74 -24.12 11.76
C ASN A 400 11.23 -23.75 11.71
N GLY A 401 11.70 -23.06 10.65
CA GLY A 401 13.08 -22.66 10.46
C GLY A 401 14.07 -23.81 10.17
N ALA A 402 13.59 -25.00 9.83
CA ALA A 402 14.48 -26.12 9.50
C ALA A 402 15.22 -25.83 8.18
N GLN A 403 16.55 -25.99 8.18
CA GLN A 403 17.35 -25.75 6.98
C GLN A 403 17.04 -26.79 5.89
N ILE A 404 16.70 -26.29 4.70
CA ILE A 404 16.40 -27.05 3.50
C ILE A 404 17.62 -27.14 2.59
N ALA A 405 18.29 -25.99 2.36
CA ALA A 405 19.44 -25.90 1.49
C ALA A 405 20.45 -24.83 1.98
N ASP A 406 21.66 -24.90 1.43
CA ASP A 406 22.73 -23.92 1.56
C ASP A 406 23.27 -23.68 0.15
N LEU A 407 23.04 -22.49 -0.39
CA LEU A 407 23.33 -22.12 -1.77
C LEU A 407 24.54 -21.17 -1.79
N SER A 408 25.43 -21.34 -2.78
CA SER A 408 26.60 -20.48 -3.01
C SER A 408 27.40 -20.17 -1.73
N PRO A 409 27.94 -21.17 -1.02
CA PRO A 409 28.50 -21.00 0.35
C PRO A 409 29.73 -20.08 0.42
N ASN A 410 30.25 -19.59 -0.71
CA ASN A 410 31.39 -18.66 -0.78
C ASN A 410 30.99 -17.28 -1.33
N LEU A 411 29.73 -17.08 -1.69
CA LEU A 411 29.21 -15.81 -2.19
C LEU A 411 28.64 -14.99 -1.02
N GLY A 412 29.27 -13.87 -0.71
CA GLY A 412 28.77 -12.96 0.32
C GLY A 412 27.63 -12.10 -0.22
N LEU A 413 26.48 -12.09 0.48
CA LEU A 413 25.36 -11.23 0.16
C LEU A 413 25.10 -10.22 1.29
N GLN A 414 25.03 -8.94 0.94
CA GLN A 414 24.54 -7.86 1.79
C GLN A 414 23.26 -7.24 1.22
N ASN A 415 22.70 -7.88 0.23
CA ASN A 415 21.46 -7.56 -0.49
C ASN A 415 20.51 -8.75 -0.45
N SER A 416 19.35 -8.61 -1.08
CA SER A 416 18.32 -9.64 -1.08
C SER A 416 18.45 -10.56 -2.29
N PRO A 417 18.18 -11.87 -2.16
CA PRO A 417 17.94 -12.76 -3.27
C PRO A 417 16.72 -12.35 -4.11
N LEU A 418 16.63 -12.90 -5.32
CA LEU A 418 15.46 -12.79 -6.17
C LEU A 418 14.89 -14.18 -6.45
N VAL A 419 13.60 -14.37 -6.21
CA VAL A 419 12.85 -15.57 -6.62
C VAL A 419 11.97 -15.22 -7.81
N THR A 420 11.95 -16.10 -8.83
CA THR A 420 11.16 -15.92 -10.07
C THR A 420 10.46 -17.20 -10.48
N ASP A 421 9.33 -17.05 -11.17
CA ASP A 421 8.78 -18.10 -12.01
C ASP A 421 9.46 -18.00 -13.38
N ASP A 422 10.39 -18.90 -13.67
CA ASP A 422 11.21 -18.83 -14.86
C ASP A 422 10.44 -19.21 -16.13
N PRO A 423 10.88 -18.72 -17.30
CA PRO A 423 10.18 -18.97 -18.59
C PRO A 423 10.04 -20.46 -18.96
N ASN A 424 10.88 -21.33 -18.42
CA ASN A 424 10.84 -22.78 -18.63
C ASN A 424 9.85 -23.50 -17.68
N GLY A 425 9.20 -22.76 -16.77
CA GLY A 425 8.25 -23.29 -15.78
C GLY A 425 8.89 -23.82 -14.52
N SER A 426 10.20 -23.64 -14.32
CA SER A 426 10.87 -23.87 -13.03
C SER A 426 10.78 -22.65 -12.13
N ILE A 427 11.06 -22.84 -10.84
CA ILE A 427 11.26 -21.75 -9.90
C ILE A 427 12.75 -21.39 -9.94
N GLY A 428 13.07 -20.12 -10.17
CA GLY A 428 14.42 -19.59 -10.18
C GLY A 428 14.79 -18.88 -8.87
N ILE A 429 16.04 -19.03 -8.39
CA ILE A 429 16.62 -18.19 -7.33
C ILE A 429 17.89 -17.55 -7.90
N THR A 430 17.90 -16.23 -7.99
CA THR A 430 19.07 -15.46 -8.44
C THR A 430 19.75 -14.83 -7.24
N LEU A 431 21.02 -15.11 -7.06
CA LEU A 431 21.90 -14.58 -6.03
C LEU A 431 22.91 -13.66 -6.68
N ALA A 432 23.03 -12.43 -6.23
CA ALA A 432 24.02 -11.48 -6.74
C ALA A 432 24.85 -10.96 -5.57
N GLY A 433 26.16 -11.11 -5.62
CA GLY A 433 26.97 -10.84 -4.45
C GLY A 433 28.44 -10.54 -4.77
N TYR A 434 29.28 -10.80 -3.82
CA TYR A 434 30.72 -10.56 -3.93
C TYR A 434 31.54 -11.74 -3.42
N VAL A 435 32.71 -11.91 -4.02
CA VAL A 435 33.75 -12.83 -3.56
C VAL A 435 34.88 -12.01 -2.95
N GLY A 436 35.24 -12.33 -1.71
CA GLY A 436 36.26 -11.61 -0.96
C GLY A 436 35.66 -10.51 -0.07
N SER A 437 35.94 -9.24 -0.37
CA SER A 437 35.43 -8.10 0.43
C SER A 437 34.62 -7.14 -0.42
N PRO A 438 33.44 -6.70 0.05
CA PRO A 438 32.60 -5.75 -0.68
C PRO A 438 33.21 -4.34 -0.80
N LEU A 439 34.22 -4.04 0.03
CA LEU A 439 34.91 -2.74 0.05
C LEU A 439 36.27 -2.78 -0.63
N SER A 440 36.73 -3.98 -1.03
CA SER A 440 38.02 -4.08 -1.68
C SER A 440 37.97 -3.56 -3.12
N PRO A 441 38.89 -2.68 -3.54
CA PRO A 441 38.97 -2.32 -4.95
C PRO A 441 39.31 -3.49 -5.87
N ASN A 442 39.70 -4.62 -5.31
CA ASN A 442 39.95 -5.88 -6.01
C ASN A 442 38.85 -6.93 -5.73
N GLY A 443 37.75 -6.55 -5.07
CA GLY A 443 36.59 -7.40 -4.89
C GLY A 443 35.94 -7.67 -6.24
N ALA A 444 35.43 -8.89 -6.42
CA ALA A 444 34.73 -9.30 -7.63
C ALA A 444 33.25 -9.49 -7.33
N GLY A 445 32.38 -9.02 -8.22
CA GLY A 445 30.96 -9.37 -8.22
C GLY A 445 30.77 -10.73 -8.90
N GLU A 446 29.79 -11.47 -8.45
CA GLU A 446 29.36 -12.76 -9.02
C GLU A 446 27.86 -12.87 -8.93
N ILE A 447 27.24 -13.53 -9.91
CA ILE A 447 25.81 -13.80 -9.94
C ILE A 447 25.63 -15.29 -10.22
N ASP A 448 24.90 -15.96 -9.35
CA ASP A 448 24.53 -17.37 -9.46
C ASP A 448 23.03 -17.51 -9.64
N HIS A 449 22.62 -18.46 -10.47
CA HIS A 449 21.21 -18.75 -10.68
C HIS A 449 20.95 -20.25 -10.48
N TYR A 450 19.98 -20.50 -9.61
CA TYR A 450 19.53 -21.85 -9.26
C TYR A 450 18.13 -22.07 -9.81
N GLU A 451 17.88 -23.27 -10.31
CA GLU A 451 16.53 -23.75 -10.61
C GLU A 451 16.11 -24.83 -9.63
N ILE A 452 14.83 -24.78 -9.26
CA ILE A 452 14.20 -25.78 -8.40
C ILE A 452 13.35 -26.68 -9.28
N THR A 453 13.68 -27.97 -9.29
CA THR A 453 12.97 -29.02 -10.03
C THR A 453 12.25 -29.96 -9.09
N GLY A 454 11.08 -30.48 -9.51
CA GLY A 454 10.27 -31.37 -8.69
C GLY A 454 9.26 -30.65 -7.77
N SER A 455 9.14 -29.34 -7.88
CA SER A 455 8.01 -28.60 -7.30
C SER A 455 6.70 -29.00 -7.98
N ASN A 456 5.58 -29.01 -7.25
CA ASN A 456 4.27 -29.46 -7.75
C ASN A 456 3.62 -28.52 -8.77
N GLY A 457 4.39 -27.63 -9.45
CA GLY A 457 3.91 -26.79 -10.54
C GLY A 457 3.02 -25.60 -10.13
N ALA A 458 2.95 -25.28 -8.86
CA ALA A 458 2.39 -23.99 -8.41
C ALA A 458 3.49 -22.93 -8.51
N GLY A 459 3.19 -21.74 -9.08
CA GLY A 459 4.15 -20.64 -9.16
C GLY A 459 4.61 -20.22 -7.77
N ALA A 460 5.92 -20.02 -7.60
CA ALA A 460 6.50 -19.61 -6.32
C ALA A 460 6.20 -18.15 -5.96
N VAL A 461 6.00 -17.33 -7.00
CA VAL A 461 5.81 -15.88 -6.88
C VAL A 461 4.32 -15.55 -6.94
N GLY A 462 3.59 -15.93 -5.92
CA GLY A 462 2.14 -15.68 -5.84
C GLY A 462 1.65 -15.67 -4.40
N GLY A 463 0.42 -15.28 -4.20
CA GLY A 463 -0.21 -15.30 -2.86
C GLY A 463 0.40 -14.31 -1.89
N SER A 464 1.04 -14.80 -0.83
CA SER A 464 1.70 -14.02 0.22
C SER A 464 3.22 -13.91 0.06
N ALA A 465 3.80 -14.42 -1.04
CA ALA A 465 5.24 -14.42 -1.25
C ALA A 465 5.84 -13.00 -1.21
N TRP A 466 7.04 -12.89 -0.63
CA TRP A 466 7.88 -11.69 -0.66
C TRP A 466 9.16 -12.02 -1.42
N PRO A 467 9.10 -12.14 -2.77
CA PRO A 467 10.07 -12.87 -3.57
C PRO A 467 11.37 -12.10 -3.86
N MET A 468 11.46 -10.84 -3.45
CA MET A 468 12.61 -9.98 -3.68
C MET A 468 12.65 -8.85 -2.66
N PHE A 469 13.74 -8.05 -2.67
CA PHE A 469 13.82 -6.84 -1.87
C PHE A 469 12.59 -5.96 -2.10
N HIS A 470 11.98 -5.55 -1.01
CA HIS A 470 10.85 -4.64 -0.98
C HIS A 470 9.64 -5.09 -1.82
N HIS A 471 9.42 -6.42 -1.88
CA HIS A 471 8.26 -7.16 -2.36
C HIS A 471 8.14 -7.29 -3.89
N ASP A 472 8.22 -6.23 -4.66
CA ASP A 472 7.92 -6.21 -6.11
C ASP A 472 8.92 -5.37 -6.92
N PRO A 473 8.95 -5.50 -8.27
CA PRO A 473 9.89 -4.75 -9.12
C PRO A 473 9.73 -3.24 -9.08
N GLN A 474 8.64 -2.74 -8.51
CA GLN A 474 8.38 -1.33 -8.25
C GLN A 474 8.91 -0.89 -6.90
N LEU A 475 9.38 -1.83 -6.06
CA LEU A 475 9.86 -1.62 -4.70
C LEU A 475 8.80 -0.94 -3.81
N THR A 476 7.55 -1.37 -3.90
CA THR A 476 6.46 -0.71 -3.15
C THR A 476 6.45 -1.05 -1.65
N GLY A 477 7.12 -2.12 -1.24
CA GLY A 477 7.13 -2.56 0.16
C GLY A 477 5.74 -2.90 0.72
N ASN A 478 4.81 -3.26 -0.15
CA ASN A 478 3.40 -3.40 0.18
C ASN A 478 2.89 -4.80 -0.14
N ALA A 479 2.71 -5.63 0.89
CA ALA A 479 2.11 -6.96 0.79
C ALA A 479 0.64 -6.93 0.28
N GLY A 480 0.00 -5.77 0.27
CA GLY A 480 -1.32 -5.56 -0.33
C GLY A 480 -1.26 -5.19 -1.82
N GLY A 481 -0.06 -4.91 -2.38
CA GLY A 481 0.14 -4.65 -3.81
C GLY A 481 0.06 -5.94 -4.60
N THR A 482 -1.09 -6.26 -5.17
CA THR A 482 -1.35 -7.43 -6.04
C THR A 482 -1.31 -8.82 -5.41
N THR A 483 -1.38 -9.01 -4.10
CA THR A 483 -1.92 -10.28 -3.65
C THR A 483 -3.35 -10.36 -4.14
N SER A 484 -3.67 -11.40 -4.86
CA SER A 484 -5.05 -11.85 -5.02
C SER A 484 -5.64 -12.24 -3.64
N ARG A 485 -5.93 -11.27 -2.78
CA ARG A 485 -7.29 -11.22 -2.26
C ARG A 485 -8.10 -11.38 -3.52
N GLY A 486 -8.90 -12.41 -3.60
CA GLY A 486 -9.66 -12.69 -4.81
C GLY A 486 -10.03 -11.36 -5.42
N ALA A 487 -9.55 -11.06 -6.62
CA ALA A 487 -9.38 -9.71 -7.19
C ALA A 487 -10.45 -8.82 -6.62
N ILE A 488 -10.11 -7.64 -6.00
CA ILE A 488 -11.17 -6.65 -5.76
C ILE A 488 -11.88 -6.62 -7.10
N PRO A 489 -13.10 -7.14 -7.20
CA PRO A 489 -13.68 -7.38 -8.50
C PRO A 489 -13.65 -6.03 -9.18
N PRO A 490 -13.17 -5.91 -10.42
CA PRO A 490 -13.07 -4.61 -11.06
C PRO A 490 -14.41 -3.93 -10.86
N CYS A 491 -14.43 -2.62 -10.60
CA CYS A 491 -15.67 -1.84 -10.38
C CYS A 491 -16.76 -2.06 -11.45
N SER A 492 -16.67 -3.11 -12.20
CA SER A 492 -17.55 -3.60 -13.26
C SER A 492 -18.18 -4.96 -12.96
N VAL A 493 -18.08 -5.49 -11.72
CA VAL A 493 -18.79 -6.72 -11.34
C VAL A 493 -20.04 -6.43 -10.49
N PRO A 494 -21.07 -7.28 -10.55
CA PRO A 494 -22.32 -7.08 -9.80
C PRO A 494 -22.08 -6.96 -8.30
N SER A 495 -22.90 -6.15 -7.65
CA SER A 495 -22.83 -5.79 -6.24
C SER A 495 -22.86 -6.96 -5.25
N ALA A 496 -23.43 -8.10 -5.62
CA ALA A 496 -23.46 -9.31 -4.79
C ALA A 496 -22.06 -9.86 -4.42
N ALA A 497 -21.00 -9.34 -5.07
CA ALA A 497 -19.62 -9.68 -4.75
C ALA A 497 -19.03 -8.84 -3.60
N TYR A 498 -19.72 -7.76 -3.18
CA TYR A 498 -19.21 -6.83 -2.16
C TYR A 498 -20.00 -6.92 -0.86
N SER A 499 -19.34 -6.62 0.24
CA SER A 499 -19.96 -6.42 1.54
C SER A 499 -19.32 -5.19 2.18
N GLY A 500 -20.08 -4.11 2.26
CA GLY A 500 -19.57 -2.86 2.77
C GLY A 500 -20.44 -1.66 2.52
N TYR A 501 -19.86 -0.47 2.65
CA TYR A 501 -20.53 0.79 2.40
C TYR A 501 -19.54 1.89 2.04
N ASP A 502 -20.05 2.89 1.34
CA ASP A 502 -19.33 4.10 0.98
C ASP A 502 -19.95 5.31 1.66
N LEU A 503 -19.11 6.31 2.00
CA LEU A 503 -19.53 7.64 2.39
C LEU A 503 -19.13 8.61 1.29
N SER A 504 -20.03 9.52 0.92
CA SER A 504 -19.76 10.61 -0.02
C SER A 504 -19.70 11.95 0.72
N ALA A 505 -18.65 12.73 0.48
CA ALA A 505 -18.48 14.08 0.99
C ALA A 505 -19.04 15.11 0.01
N SER A 506 -19.30 16.35 0.49
CA SER A 506 -19.91 17.40 -0.34
C SER A 506 -19.04 17.94 -1.48
N ASP A 507 -17.74 17.63 -1.50
CA ASP A 507 -16.81 17.85 -2.61
C ASP A 507 -16.70 16.65 -3.55
N GLY A 508 -17.45 15.57 -3.26
CA GLY A 508 -17.45 14.32 -3.97
C GLY A 508 -16.27 13.39 -3.61
N GLY A 509 -15.61 13.63 -2.48
CA GLY A 509 -14.68 12.67 -1.90
C GLY A 509 -15.43 11.42 -1.43
N ILE A 510 -14.97 10.23 -1.84
CA ILE A 510 -15.55 8.93 -1.47
C ILE A 510 -14.66 8.21 -0.47
N PHE A 511 -15.24 7.64 0.58
CA PHE A 511 -14.59 6.82 1.58
C PHE A 511 -15.24 5.45 1.62
N THR A 512 -14.47 4.41 1.28
CA THR A 512 -14.96 3.03 1.15
C THR A 512 -14.64 2.20 2.37
N PHE A 513 -15.55 1.32 2.80
CA PHE A 513 -15.39 0.45 3.95
C PHE A 513 -15.83 -0.98 3.65
N GLY A 514 -15.14 -1.95 4.26
CA GLY A 514 -15.35 -3.37 4.00
C GLY A 514 -14.66 -3.83 2.73
N SER A 515 -15.35 -4.60 1.88
CA SER A 515 -14.85 -5.04 0.59
C SER A 515 -15.25 -4.14 -0.58
N MET A 516 -15.79 -2.94 -0.29
CA MET A 516 -16.19 -1.98 -1.33
C MET A 516 -14.98 -1.48 -2.09
N PRO A 517 -14.99 -1.53 -3.46
CA PRO A 517 -13.91 -0.98 -4.25
C PRO A 517 -14.06 0.54 -4.36
N PHE A 518 -12.95 1.25 -4.28
CA PHE A 518 -12.91 2.66 -4.69
C PHE A 518 -12.92 2.74 -6.22
N CYS A 519 -13.98 3.31 -6.78
CA CYS A 519 -14.18 3.37 -8.22
C CYS A 519 -13.87 4.75 -8.83
N GLY A 520 -13.41 5.67 -8.03
CA GLY A 520 -13.12 7.06 -8.39
C GLY A 520 -13.98 8.06 -7.60
N SER A 521 -13.66 9.34 -7.71
CA SER A 521 -14.37 10.42 -7.00
C SER A 521 -14.25 11.74 -7.76
N THR A 522 -15.13 12.72 -7.42
CA THR A 522 -14.93 14.10 -7.84
C THR A 522 -14.14 14.92 -6.82
N GLY A 523 -13.71 14.32 -5.73
CA GLY A 523 -12.91 14.97 -4.69
C GLY A 523 -11.67 15.66 -5.27
N GLY A 524 -11.43 16.89 -4.84
CA GLY A 524 -10.35 17.73 -5.35
C GLY A 524 -10.63 18.44 -6.68
N ARG A 525 -11.79 18.21 -7.31
CA ARG A 525 -12.22 18.94 -8.51
C ARG A 525 -13.13 20.11 -8.15
N ALA A 526 -13.08 21.19 -8.92
CA ALA A 526 -14.03 22.30 -8.79
C ALA A 526 -15.38 21.87 -9.37
N LEU A 527 -16.38 21.73 -8.51
CA LEU A 527 -17.76 21.44 -8.91
C LEU A 527 -18.57 22.72 -8.98
N ASN A 528 -19.57 22.78 -9.89
CA ASN A 528 -20.50 23.91 -9.98
C ASN A 528 -21.45 23.97 -8.76
N ALA A 529 -21.78 22.80 -8.20
CA ALA A 529 -22.60 22.65 -7.01
C ALA A 529 -22.08 21.48 -6.15
N PRO A 530 -22.29 21.51 -4.82
CA PRO A 530 -21.84 20.43 -3.95
C PRO A 530 -22.56 19.11 -4.26
N ILE A 531 -21.89 17.98 -4.02
CA ILE A 531 -22.53 16.67 -3.98
C ILE A 531 -23.51 16.61 -2.80
N VAL A 532 -24.65 15.96 -3.00
CA VAL A 532 -25.75 15.87 -2.02
C VAL A 532 -26.24 14.43 -1.82
N GLY A 533 -25.73 13.47 -2.58
CA GLY A 533 -26.10 12.07 -2.44
C GLY A 533 -25.34 11.16 -3.39
N MET A 534 -25.46 9.86 -3.13
CA MET A 534 -24.89 8.80 -3.94
C MET A 534 -25.84 7.61 -3.99
N ALA A 535 -25.67 6.76 -5.02
CA ALA A 535 -26.35 5.47 -5.12
C ALA A 535 -25.42 4.44 -5.75
N MET A 536 -25.48 3.19 -5.27
CA MET A 536 -24.77 2.06 -5.86
C MET A 536 -25.38 1.64 -7.20
N ALA A 537 -24.56 1.08 -8.09
CA ALA A 537 -24.98 0.45 -9.35
C ALA A 537 -25.02 -1.08 -9.19
N PRO A 538 -26.18 -1.69 -8.83
CA PRO A 538 -26.24 -3.07 -8.33
C PRO A 538 -25.75 -4.12 -9.32
N SER A 539 -26.05 -3.99 -10.60
CA SER A 539 -25.77 -5.01 -11.63
C SER A 539 -24.42 -4.86 -12.31
N SER A 540 -23.86 -3.65 -12.32
CA SER A 540 -22.66 -3.33 -13.11
C SER A 540 -21.43 -3.02 -12.24
N GLY A 541 -21.61 -2.88 -10.91
CA GLY A 541 -20.59 -2.40 -9.99
C GLY A 541 -20.31 -0.90 -10.12
N GLY A 542 -19.72 -0.32 -9.10
CA GLY A 542 -19.52 1.13 -9.02
C GLY A 542 -20.72 1.89 -8.46
N TYR A 543 -20.75 3.21 -8.66
CA TYR A 543 -21.73 4.11 -8.06
C TYR A 543 -21.92 5.39 -8.85
N TRP A 544 -23.00 6.10 -8.56
CA TRP A 544 -23.26 7.46 -9.00
C TRP A 544 -23.20 8.44 -7.83
N GLU A 545 -22.67 9.64 -8.08
CA GLU A 545 -22.83 10.80 -7.22
C GLU A 545 -23.73 11.82 -7.90
N VAL A 546 -24.56 12.53 -7.12
CA VAL A 546 -25.40 13.61 -7.62
C VAL A 546 -25.09 14.93 -6.91
N ALA A 547 -24.92 15.98 -7.69
CA ALA A 547 -24.76 17.36 -7.18
C ALA A 547 -26.10 18.07 -7.04
N ALA A 548 -26.14 19.14 -6.23
CA ALA A 548 -27.34 19.92 -5.95
C ALA A 548 -27.93 20.62 -7.21
N ASP A 549 -27.14 20.84 -8.26
CA ASP A 549 -27.60 21.32 -9.57
C ASP A 549 -28.13 20.21 -10.50
N GLY A 550 -28.15 18.97 -10.00
CA GLY A 550 -28.59 17.78 -10.70
C GLY A 550 -27.53 17.19 -11.65
N GLY A 551 -26.28 17.64 -11.58
CA GLY A 551 -25.14 17.00 -12.24
C GLY A 551 -24.96 15.59 -11.67
N VAL A 552 -24.78 14.59 -12.53
CA VAL A 552 -24.53 13.20 -12.16
C VAL A 552 -23.13 12.79 -12.60
N PHE A 553 -22.38 12.16 -11.72
CA PHE A 553 -21.04 11.61 -11.97
C PHE A 553 -21.07 10.10 -11.80
N SER A 554 -20.58 9.37 -12.79
CA SER A 554 -20.57 7.90 -12.82
C SER A 554 -19.16 7.37 -12.59
N PHE A 555 -19.02 6.35 -11.75
CA PHE A 555 -17.74 5.72 -11.41
C PHE A 555 -17.82 4.20 -11.53
N GLY A 556 -16.71 3.57 -11.92
CA GLY A 556 -16.64 2.13 -12.13
C GLY A 556 -17.52 1.66 -13.28
N GLY A 557 -18.25 0.57 -13.08
CA GLY A 557 -19.20 0.04 -14.07
C GLY A 557 -20.53 0.79 -14.14
N ALA A 558 -20.75 1.83 -13.32
CA ALA A 558 -22.01 2.60 -13.33
C ALA A 558 -22.14 3.41 -14.61
N THR A 559 -23.15 3.07 -15.43
CA THR A 559 -23.40 3.74 -16.70
C THR A 559 -24.02 5.13 -16.47
N PHE A 560 -23.50 6.16 -17.14
CA PHE A 560 -24.13 7.46 -17.17
C PHE A 560 -25.43 7.40 -18.01
N LEU A 561 -26.56 7.70 -17.39
CA LEU A 561 -27.89 7.58 -18.03
C LEU A 561 -28.56 8.95 -18.25
N GLY A 562 -27.92 10.03 -17.80
CA GLY A 562 -28.39 11.40 -17.98
C GLY A 562 -28.28 12.23 -16.69
N SER A 563 -28.49 13.54 -16.79
CA SER A 563 -28.41 14.46 -15.64
C SER A 563 -29.28 15.69 -15.86
N MET A 564 -29.52 16.43 -14.76
CA MET A 564 -30.13 17.77 -14.82
C MET A 564 -29.09 18.89 -14.84
N GLY A 565 -27.80 18.56 -14.76
CA GLY A 565 -26.71 19.53 -14.80
C GLY A 565 -26.81 20.49 -15.99
N GLY A 566 -26.76 21.79 -15.70
CA GLY A 566 -26.96 22.85 -16.71
C GLY A 566 -28.43 23.17 -17.03
N THR A 567 -29.41 22.46 -16.45
CA THR A 567 -30.82 22.76 -16.56
C THR A 567 -31.27 23.60 -15.35
N HIS A 568 -32.06 24.65 -15.58
CA HIS A 568 -32.61 25.44 -14.47
C HIS A 568 -33.63 24.62 -13.70
N LEU A 569 -33.37 24.37 -12.41
CA LEU A 569 -34.24 23.68 -11.46
C LEU A 569 -35.01 24.73 -10.59
N ASN A 570 -36.27 24.42 -10.26
CA ASN A 570 -37.05 25.27 -9.31
C ASN A 570 -36.53 25.11 -7.87
N ALA A 571 -36.00 23.94 -7.53
CA ALA A 571 -35.40 23.64 -6.24
C ALA A 571 -34.16 22.75 -6.44
N PRO A 572 -33.16 22.78 -5.54
CA PRO A 572 -31.98 21.96 -5.67
C PRO A 572 -32.34 20.47 -5.52
N ILE A 573 -31.57 19.60 -6.20
CA ILE A 573 -31.58 18.17 -5.94
C ILE A 573 -31.05 17.91 -4.51
N VAL A 574 -31.64 16.95 -3.83
CA VAL A 574 -31.33 16.58 -2.44
C VAL A 574 -31.04 15.09 -2.25
N GLY A 575 -31.17 14.29 -3.29
CA GLY A 575 -30.87 12.88 -3.23
C GLY A 575 -31.12 12.14 -4.54
N MET A 576 -30.69 10.90 -4.59
CA MET A 576 -30.91 9.96 -5.69
C MET A 576 -31.20 8.56 -5.18
N ALA A 577 -31.88 7.76 -5.99
CA ALA A 577 -32.06 6.31 -5.78
C ALA A 577 -31.91 5.58 -7.11
N ALA A 578 -31.21 4.44 -7.11
CA ALA A 578 -31.09 3.56 -8.27
C ALA A 578 -32.27 2.59 -8.38
N THR A 579 -32.56 2.11 -9.60
CA THR A 579 -33.40 0.92 -9.78
C THR A 579 -32.68 -0.32 -9.26
N PRO A 580 -33.38 -1.34 -8.75
CA PRO A 580 -32.74 -2.54 -8.18
C PRO A 580 -31.87 -3.30 -9.18
N ASP A 581 -32.13 -3.21 -10.47
CA ASP A 581 -31.32 -3.80 -11.54
C ASP A 581 -30.18 -2.91 -12.01
N GLY A 582 -30.12 -1.63 -11.54
CA GLY A 582 -29.08 -0.67 -11.90
C GLY A 582 -29.20 -0.13 -13.33
N GLY A 583 -30.34 -0.33 -14.02
CA GLY A 583 -30.62 0.18 -15.36
C GLY A 583 -31.10 1.63 -15.41
N GLY A 584 -31.42 2.21 -14.22
CA GLY A 584 -31.90 3.57 -14.09
C GLY A 584 -31.66 4.20 -12.72
N TYR A 585 -32.02 5.47 -12.59
CA TYR A 585 -32.07 6.19 -11.32
C TYR A 585 -33.04 7.36 -11.33
N TRP A 586 -33.53 7.70 -10.16
CA TRP A 586 -34.33 8.90 -9.89
C TRP A 586 -33.50 9.92 -9.16
N LEU A 587 -33.65 11.21 -9.54
CA LEU A 587 -33.20 12.35 -8.74
C LEU A 587 -34.43 13.02 -8.13
N VAL A 588 -34.32 13.44 -6.86
CA VAL A 588 -35.38 14.16 -6.19
C VAL A 588 -34.92 15.56 -5.80
N ALA A 589 -35.76 16.56 -6.07
CA ALA A 589 -35.54 17.94 -5.66
C ALA A 589 -36.24 18.24 -4.32
N ALA A 590 -35.81 19.31 -3.63
CA ALA A 590 -36.36 19.72 -2.34
C ALA A 590 -37.84 20.10 -2.39
N ASP A 591 -38.37 20.48 -3.55
CA ASP A 591 -39.80 20.75 -3.78
C ASP A 591 -40.60 19.47 -4.10
N GLY A 592 -39.94 18.30 -4.05
CA GLY A 592 -40.54 17.02 -4.38
C GLY A 592 -40.66 16.75 -5.88
N GLY A 593 -40.00 17.53 -6.74
CA GLY A 593 -39.86 17.23 -8.16
C GLY A 593 -39.01 15.97 -8.33
N VAL A 594 -39.39 15.06 -9.25
CA VAL A 594 -38.67 13.83 -9.56
C VAL A 594 -38.25 13.84 -11.02
N PHE A 595 -37.00 13.47 -11.27
CA PHE A 595 -36.42 13.32 -12.61
C PHE A 595 -35.93 11.87 -12.79
N SER A 596 -36.35 11.21 -13.86
CA SER A 596 -36.11 9.81 -14.14
C SER A 596 -35.12 9.65 -15.27
N PHE A 597 -34.15 8.74 -15.14
CA PHE A 597 -33.13 8.45 -16.14
C PHE A 597 -32.94 6.93 -16.34
N GLY A 598 -32.56 6.54 -17.55
CA GLY A 598 -32.45 5.12 -17.92
C GLY A 598 -33.82 4.46 -17.97
N ASP A 599 -33.96 3.29 -17.36
CA ASP A 599 -35.21 2.55 -17.27
C ASP A 599 -36.09 2.95 -16.07
N ALA A 600 -35.62 3.86 -15.21
CA ALA A 600 -36.38 4.34 -14.05
C ALA A 600 -37.68 5.03 -14.49
N ALA A 601 -38.81 4.39 -14.24
CA ALA A 601 -40.13 4.91 -14.64
C ALA A 601 -40.51 6.16 -13.80
N PHE A 602 -41.04 7.21 -14.44
CA PHE A 602 -41.69 8.28 -13.70
C PHE A 602 -43.08 7.86 -13.22
N LEU A 603 -43.27 7.80 -11.90
CA LEU A 603 -44.46 7.29 -11.25
C LEU A 603 -45.26 8.39 -10.54
N GLY A 604 -44.77 9.62 -10.55
CA GLY A 604 -45.40 10.78 -9.95
C GLY A 604 -44.43 11.66 -9.18
N SER A 605 -44.83 12.85 -8.77
CA SER A 605 -44.02 13.77 -7.99
C SER A 605 -44.87 14.70 -7.13
N MET A 606 -44.21 15.39 -6.18
CA MET A 606 -44.83 16.47 -5.41
C MET A 606 -44.50 17.84 -6.00
N GLY A 607 -43.69 17.87 -7.08
CA GLY A 607 -43.33 19.13 -7.74
C GLY A 607 -44.54 19.99 -8.11
N GLY A 608 -44.53 21.27 -7.70
CA GLY A 608 -45.64 22.15 -7.87
C GLY A 608 -46.76 22.06 -6.82
N MET A 609 -46.66 21.14 -5.87
CA MET A 609 -47.53 21.05 -4.71
C MET A 609 -46.96 21.82 -3.54
N HIS A 610 -47.79 22.40 -2.68
CA HIS A 610 -47.32 23.00 -1.45
C HIS A 610 -46.99 21.94 -0.42
N LEU A 611 -45.72 21.86 -0.02
CA LEU A 611 -45.23 20.98 1.02
C LEU A 611 -45.10 21.73 2.35
N ASN A 612 -45.39 21.08 3.48
CA ASN A 612 -45.16 21.65 4.81
C ASN A 612 -43.68 21.73 5.15
N SER A 613 -42.90 20.81 4.65
CA SER A 613 -41.42 20.71 4.79
C SER A 613 -40.79 20.23 3.50
N PRO A 614 -39.53 20.63 3.21
CA PRO A 614 -38.85 20.19 2.00
C PRO A 614 -38.62 18.68 2.02
N VAL A 615 -38.61 18.05 0.86
CA VAL A 615 -38.13 16.69 0.67
C VAL A 615 -36.61 16.65 0.93
N VAL A 616 -36.12 15.59 1.57
CA VAL A 616 -34.72 15.40 1.97
C VAL A 616 -34.11 14.07 1.48
N GLY A 617 -34.93 13.18 0.91
CA GLY A 617 -34.43 11.89 0.39
C GLY A 617 -35.47 11.12 -0.40
N ILE A 618 -35.00 10.10 -1.10
CA ILE A 618 -35.79 9.17 -1.91
C ILE A 618 -35.24 7.76 -1.73
N SER A 619 -36.14 6.74 -1.69
CA SER A 619 -35.78 5.32 -1.71
C SER A 619 -36.65 4.57 -2.73
N SER A 620 -36.05 3.67 -3.52
CA SER A 620 -36.73 2.78 -4.47
C SER A 620 -37.49 1.69 -3.72
N SER A 621 -38.61 1.19 -4.27
CA SER A 621 -39.19 -0.12 -3.83
C SER A 621 -38.21 -1.26 -4.19
N THR A 622 -38.32 -2.39 -3.48
CA THR A 622 -37.42 -3.54 -3.68
C THR A 622 -37.53 -4.17 -5.08
N ASP A 623 -38.64 -3.99 -5.75
CA ASP A 623 -38.88 -4.45 -7.13
C ASP A 623 -38.73 -3.39 -8.21
N GLY A 624 -38.43 -2.13 -7.83
CA GLY A 624 -38.22 -1.02 -8.75
C GLY A 624 -39.48 -0.42 -9.39
N HIS A 625 -40.69 -0.88 -9.02
CA HIS A 625 -41.93 -0.37 -9.58
C HIS A 625 -42.54 0.78 -8.77
N GLY A 626 -41.84 1.23 -7.73
CA GLY A 626 -42.24 2.36 -6.89
C GLY A 626 -41.06 3.06 -6.24
N TYR A 627 -41.34 4.21 -5.62
CA TYR A 627 -40.40 4.93 -4.75
C TYR A 627 -41.13 5.71 -3.67
N ARG A 628 -40.42 5.98 -2.60
CA ARG A 628 -40.88 6.85 -1.50
C ARG A 628 -39.97 8.07 -1.40
N MET A 629 -40.55 9.23 -1.20
CA MET A 629 -39.85 10.43 -0.80
C MET A 629 -40.14 10.73 0.66
N VAL A 630 -39.15 11.19 1.41
CA VAL A 630 -39.29 11.62 2.79
C VAL A 630 -39.05 13.12 2.89
N ALA A 631 -39.93 13.82 3.63
CA ALA A 631 -39.75 15.23 3.96
C ALA A 631 -39.10 15.40 5.34
N ALA A 632 -38.53 16.58 5.59
CA ALA A 632 -37.82 16.91 6.83
C ALA A 632 -38.72 16.84 8.10
N ASP A 633 -40.03 16.90 7.96
CA ASP A 633 -41.02 16.70 9.04
C ASP A 633 -41.41 15.21 9.22
N GLY A 634 -40.76 14.28 8.52
CA GLY A 634 -41.08 12.84 8.52
C GLY A 634 -42.31 12.48 7.69
N GLY A 635 -42.79 13.38 6.83
CA GLY A 635 -43.86 13.09 5.87
C GLY A 635 -43.38 12.18 4.76
N ILE A 636 -44.10 11.10 4.47
CA ILE A 636 -43.80 10.16 3.37
C ILE A 636 -44.76 10.37 2.21
N PHE A 637 -44.21 10.39 0.99
CA PHE A 637 -44.99 10.41 -0.25
C PHE A 637 -44.58 9.17 -1.07
N ALA A 638 -45.52 8.24 -1.23
CA ALA A 638 -45.30 6.99 -1.94
C ALA A 638 -45.91 7.04 -3.35
N PHE A 639 -45.18 6.53 -4.34
CA PHE A 639 -45.57 6.50 -5.74
C PHE A 639 -45.33 5.12 -6.35
N GLY A 640 -46.12 4.80 -7.38
CA GLY A 640 -46.10 3.48 -7.98
C GLY A 640 -46.71 2.44 -7.02
N ASP A 641 -46.08 1.30 -6.90
CA ASP A 641 -46.50 0.23 -5.99
C ASP A 641 -45.79 0.29 -4.61
N ALA A 642 -44.97 1.31 -4.35
CA ALA A 642 -44.34 1.47 -3.05
C ALA A 642 -45.39 1.63 -1.94
N PRO A 643 -45.46 0.70 -0.94
CA PRO A 643 -46.51 0.75 0.06
C PRO A 643 -46.30 1.92 1.02
N PHE A 644 -47.37 2.67 1.31
CA PHE A 644 -47.38 3.59 2.42
C PHE A 644 -47.75 2.83 3.71
N ALA A 645 -46.79 2.74 4.64
CA ALA A 645 -46.96 2.00 5.89
C ALA A 645 -46.98 2.88 7.15
N GLY A 646 -46.98 4.19 6.97
CA GLY A 646 -47.00 5.19 8.02
C GLY A 646 -46.00 6.35 7.78
N SER A 647 -46.05 7.38 8.62
CA SER A 647 -45.15 8.51 8.56
C SER A 647 -45.15 9.31 9.87
N GLU A 648 -44.14 10.10 10.13
CA GLU A 648 -44.11 11.06 11.23
C GLU A 648 -44.66 12.44 10.84
N GLY A 649 -45.16 12.60 9.61
CA GLY A 649 -45.73 13.84 9.12
C GLY A 649 -46.87 14.36 10.05
N GLY A 650 -46.71 15.57 10.55
CA GLY A 650 -47.64 16.15 11.52
C GLY A 650 -47.31 15.88 12.99
N VAL A 651 -46.32 15.04 13.28
CA VAL A 651 -45.77 14.85 14.63
C VAL A 651 -44.63 15.83 14.88
N ARG A 652 -44.55 16.39 16.08
CA ARG A 652 -43.44 17.27 16.43
C ARG A 652 -42.19 16.44 16.74
N LEU A 653 -41.21 16.48 15.85
CA LEU A 653 -39.93 15.86 16.02
C LEU A 653 -38.95 16.72 16.81
N ASN A 654 -37.99 16.12 17.51
CA ASN A 654 -36.91 16.83 18.20
C ASN A 654 -35.90 17.42 17.20
N GLN A 655 -35.60 16.68 16.13
CA GLN A 655 -34.75 17.06 15.02
C GLN A 655 -35.39 16.64 13.69
N PRO A 656 -35.07 17.31 12.58
CA PRO A 656 -35.64 16.94 11.28
C PRO A 656 -35.16 15.56 10.82
N VAL A 657 -36.01 14.86 10.07
CA VAL A 657 -35.61 13.68 9.31
C VAL A 657 -34.62 14.10 8.22
N VAL A 658 -33.61 13.25 7.98
CA VAL A 658 -32.52 13.50 7.03
C VAL A 658 -32.32 12.37 6.01
N GLY A 659 -33.04 11.25 6.15
CA GLY A 659 -32.97 10.13 5.23
C GLY A 659 -33.94 9.03 5.52
N THR A 660 -34.11 8.12 4.53
CA THR A 660 -34.95 6.93 4.61
C THR A 660 -34.24 5.77 3.87
N THR A 661 -34.44 4.55 4.34
CA THR A 661 -34.02 3.32 3.63
C THR A 661 -35.06 2.24 3.84
N ASN A 662 -35.14 1.30 2.90
CA ASN A 662 -36.05 0.16 2.97
C ASN A 662 -35.53 -0.93 3.91
N ASP A 663 -36.44 -1.80 4.34
CA ASP A 663 -36.14 -3.11 4.87
C ASP A 663 -36.49 -4.16 3.80
N ALA A 664 -35.46 -4.75 3.20
CA ALA A 664 -35.59 -5.74 2.13
C ALA A 664 -36.34 -7.01 2.59
N ASN A 665 -36.32 -7.31 3.90
CA ASN A 665 -36.92 -8.52 4.44
C ASN A 665 -38.46 -8.40 4.66
N THR A 666 -38.92 -7.19 5.02
CA THR A 666 -40.34 -6.99 5.35
C THR A 666 -41.09 -6.13 4.33
N GLY A 667 -40.37 -5.42 3.46
CA GLY A 667 -40.91 -4.38 2.58
C GLY A 667 -41.31 -3.09 3.33
N GLY A 668 -41.04 -3.03 4.64
CA GLY A 668 -41.13 -1.83 5.44
C GLY A 668 -39.97 -0.84 5.17
N TYR A 669 -39.86 0.18 6.02
CA TYR A 669 -38.81 1.18 5.89
C TYR A 669 -38.50 1.87 7.22
N TRP A 670 -37.34 2.51 7.27
CA TRP A 670 -36.90 3.34 8.37
C TRP A 670 -36.71 4.78 7.91
N GLU A 671 -37.01 5.71 8.82
CA GLU A 671 -36.59 7.12 8.73
C GLU A 671 -35.57 7.40 9.82
N VAL A 672 -34.57 8.24 9.52
CA VAL A 672 -33.57 8.68 10.51
C VAL A 672 -33.60 10.20 10.63
N ALA A 673 -33.63 10.70 11.88
CA ALA A 673 -33.52 12.11 12.19
C ALA A 673 -32.05 12.54 12.36
N ALA A 674 -31.76 13.86 12.32
CA ALA A 674 -30.41 14.42 12.44
C ALA A 674 -29.73 14.12 13.79
N ASP A 675 -30.48 13.79 14.85
CA ASP A 675 -29.97 13.31 16.13
C ASP A 675 -29.79 11.79 16.18
N GLY A 676 -30.09 11.09 15.06
CA GLY A 676 -30.08 9.65 14.93
C GLY A 676 -31.25 8.94 15.61
N GLY A 677 -32.35 9.65 15.88
CA GLY A 677 -33.63 9.05 16.19
C GLY A 677 -34.14 8.25 14.99
N VAL A 678 -34.68 7.04 15.21
CA VAL A 678 -35.18 6.15 14.15
C VAL A 678 -36.66 5.90 14.32
N PHE A 679 -37.39 5.96 13.22
CA PHE A 679 -38.81 5.62 13.12
C PHE A 679 -38.98 4.44 12.16
N SER A 680 -39.69 3.40 12.58
CA SER A 680 -39.85 2.14 11.84
C SER A 680 -41.30 1.94 11.40
N PHE A 681 -41.48 1.59 10.13
CA PHE A 681 -42.81 1.41 9.53
C PHE A 681 -42.91 0.10 8.76
N GLY A 682 -44.12 -0.43 8.63
CA GLY A 682 -44.40 -1.58 7.77
C GLY A 682 -43.80 -2.90 8.24
N GLY A 683 -43.55 -3.05 9.54
CA GLY A 683 -42.96 -4.26 10.10
C GLY A 683 -41.42 -4.25 10.13
N ALA A 684 -40.79 -3.18 9.66
CA ALA A 684 -39.32 -2.99 9.78
C ALA A 684 -38.88 -2.99 11.25
N PRO A 685 -37.95 -3.89 11.67
CA PRO A 685 -37.56 -4.00 13.07
C PRO A 685 -36.76 -2.78 13.54
N PHE A 686 -36.96 -2.35 14.78
CA PHE A 686 -36.15 -1.35 15.41
C PHE A 686 -34.87 -2.01 16.00
N TYR A 687 -33.70 -1.66 15.53
CA TYR A 687 -32.42 -2.22 15.98
C TYR A 687 -31.66 -1.30 16.94
N GLY A 688 -32.09 -0.05 17.12
CA GLY A 688 -31.48 0.93 18.01
C GLY A 688 -31.35 2.32 17.39
N SER A 689 -30.93 3.29 18.18
CA SER A 689 -30.79 4.69 17.73
C SER A 689 -29.75 5.44 18.54
N THR A 690 -29.28 6.59 18.03
CA THR A 690 -28.43 7.53 18.76
C THR A 690 -29.21 8.71 19.33
N GLY A 691 -30.53 8.76 19.19
CA GLY A 691 -31.38 9.90 19.57
C GLY A 691 -31.34 10.28 21.06
N SER A 692 -30.77 9.46 21.93
CA SER A 692 -30.56 9.75 23.36
C SER A 692 -29.14 10.15 23.72
N ILE A 693 -28.20 10.15 22.79
CA ILE A 693 -26.79 10.52 23.01
C ILE A 693 -26.42 11.80 22.27
N ARG A 694 -25.48 12.56 22.82
CA ARG A 694 -24.97 13.75 22.14
C ARG A 694 -23.97 13.35 21.06
N LEU A 695 -24.28 13.63 19.82
CA LEU A 695 -23.40 13.45 18.68
C LEU A 695 -22.46 14.66 18.53
N ASN A 696 -21.25 14.41 17.99
CA ASN A 696 -20.31 15.48 17.62
C ASN A 696 -20.75 16.22 16.36
N ALA A 697 -21.40 15.51 15.42
CA ALA A 697 -21.96 16.06 14.20
C ALA A 697 -23.33 15.41 13.91
N PRO A 698 -24.24 16.09 13.19
CA PRO A 698 -25.55 15.54 12.88
C PRO A 698 -25.43 14.32 11.92
N ILE A 699 -26.37 13.41 12.02
CA ILE A 699 -26.61 12.35 11.03
C ILE A 699 -27.05 13.00 9.72
N VAL A 700 -26.55 12.48 8.58
CA VAL A 700 -26.82 13.01 7.24
C VAL A 700 -27.42 11.95 6.30
N GLY A 701 -27.48 10.69 6.72
CA GLY A 701 -28.08 9.63 5.93
C GLY A 701 -28.03 8.28 6.63
N MET A 702 -28.75 7.32 6.07
CA MET A 702 -28.75 5.93 6.50
C MET A 702 -28.74 4.98 5.30
N ALA A 703 -28.21 3.80 5.51
CA ALA A 703 -28.26 2.68 4.56
C ALA A 703 -28.61 1.39 5.28
N GLU A 704 -29.31 0.48 4.59
CA GLU A 704 -29.57 -0.86 5.06
C GLU A 704 -28.26 -1.67 5.14
N GLY A 705 -28.18 -2.59 6.09
CA GLY A 705 -27.07 -3.54 6.19
C GLY A 705 -27.21 -4.66 5.17
N SER A 706 -26.09 -5.30 4.82
CA SER A 706 -26.07 -6.45 3.90
C SER A 706 -27.11 -7.50 4.28
N ASN A 707 -27.85 -7.98 3.30
CA ASN A 707 -28.89 -8.99 3.48
C ASN A 707 -30.04 -8.60 4.45
N GLY A 708 -30.32 -7.31 4.58
CA GLY A 708 -31.38 -6.83 5.49
C GLY A 708 -31.05 -6.97 6.97
N SER A 709 -29.78 -7.06 7.33
CA SER A 709 -29.32 -7.32 8.71
C SER A 709 -29.23 -6.07 9.59
N GLY A 710 -30.12 -5.11 9.47
CA GLY A 710 -30.09 -3.87 10.25
C GLY A 710 -29.78 -2.64 9.40
N TYR A 711 -29.28 -1.58 10.03
CA TYR A 711 -28.96 -0.32 9.33
C TYR A 711 -27.74 0.37 9.90
N ARG A 712 -27.22 1.32 9.14
CA ARG A 712 -26.09 2.19 9.52
C ARG A 712 -26.48 3.65 9.29
N PHE A 713 -25.94 4.54 10.12
CA PHE A 713 -26.02 5.98 9.94
C PHE A 713 -24.65 6.55 9.64
N ALA A 714 -24.59 7.54 8.77
CA ALA A 714 -23.42 8.39 8.57
C ALA A 714 -23.67 9.75 9.19
N ALA A 715 -22.71 10.26 9.97
CA ALA A 715 -22.70 11.64 10.47
C ALA A 715 -21.87 12.54 9.55
N ALA A 716 -22.10 13.84 9.60
CA ALA A 716 -21.42 14.83 8.76
C ALA A 716 -19.89 14.89 8.99
N ASP A 717 -19.39 14.44 10.15
CA ASP A 717 -17.95 14.28 10.44
C ASP A 717 -17.38 12.95 9.97
N GLY A 718 -18.16 12.14 9.25
CA GLY A 718 -17.81 10.82 8.78
C GLY A 718 -17.91 9.71 9.84
N GLY A 719 -18.45 10.01 11.02
CA GLY A 719 -18.79 9.02 12.03
C GLY A 719 -19.84 8.04 11.51
N VAL A 720 -19.64 6.72 11.74
CA VAL A 720 -20.60 5.68 11.37
C VAL A 720 -21.12 5.00 12.63
N PHE A 721 -22.43 4.81 12.70
CA PHE A 721 -23.12 4.10 13.76
C PHE A 721 -23.86 2.91 13.16
N SER A 722 -23.55 1.71 13.60
CA SER A 722 -24.13 0.47 13.07
C SER A 722 -25.04 -0.18 14.11
N PHE A 723 -26.23 -0.61 13.66
CA PHE A 723 -27.23 -1.28 14.50
C PHE A 723 -27.63 -2.59 13.82
N SER A 724 -27.27 -3.70 14.43
CA SER A 724 -27.39 -5.06 13.87
C SER A 724 -26.67 -5.30 12.54
N ALA A 725 -26.17 -4.25 11.89
CA ALA A 725 -25.33 -4.30 10.70
C ALA A 725 -23.83 -4.32 11.12
N PRO A 726 -22.92 -4.97 10.37
CA PRO A 726 -21.50 -4.95 10.67
C PRO A 726 -20.91 -3.53 10.64
N PHE A 727 -20.12 -3.18 11.64
CA PHE A 727 -19.29 -1.98 11.60
C PHE A 727 -17.96 -2.30 10.87
N LEU A 728 -17.69 -1.64 9.76
CA LEU A 728 -16.53 -1.93 8.90
C LEU A 728 -15.54 -0.77 8.84
N GLY A 729 -15.79 0.31 9.57
CA GLY A 729 -14.92 1.47 9.67
C GLY A 729 -15.67 2.80 9.71
N SER A 730 -14.96 3.90 9.87
CA SER A 730 -15.53 5.25 10.02
C SER A 730 -14.47 6.31 9.81
N MET A 731 -14.87 7.49 9.33
CA MET A 731 -14.02 8.69 9.28
C MET A 731 -14.18 9.55 10.54
N GLY A 732 -15.01 9.12 11.51
CA GLY A 732 -15.23 9.86 12.77
C GLY A 732 -13.91 10.10 13.51
N GLY A 733 -13.62 11.36 13.84
CA GLY A 733 -12.37 11.78 14.46
C GLY A 733 -11.25 12.13 13.46
N VAL A 734 -11.44 11.90 12.16
CA VAL A 734 -10.55 12.38 11.10
C VAL A 734 -11.03 13.75 10.62
N ARG A 735 -10.11 14.69 10.44
CA ARG A 735 -10.47 16.00 9.88
C ARG A 735 -10.73 15.87 8.37
N LEU A 736 -11.97 15.93 7.97
CA LEU A 736 -12.36 15.93 6.57
C LEU A 736 -12.20 17.32 5.94
N ALA A 737 -11.85 17.36 4.65
CA ALA A 737 -11.81 18.60 3.87
C ALA A 737 -13.22 19.19 3.72
N ARG A 738 -14.23 18.33 3.57
CA ARG A 738 -15.65 18.67 3.48
C ARG A 738 -16.51 17.66 4.26
N PRO A 739 -17.69 18.06 4.73
CA PRO A 739 -18.56 17.15 5.47
C PRO A 739 -19.09 16.03 4.57
N VAL A 740 -19.30 14.85 5.15
CA VAL A 740 -20.09 13.77 4.56
C VAL A 740 -21.53 14.20 4.37
N VAL A 741 -22.15 13.82 3.27
CA VAL A 741 -23.51 14.19 2.86
C VAL A 741 -24.38 12.98 2.49
N GLY A 742 -23.81 11.80 2.37
CA GLY A 742 -24.53 10.59 2.01
C GLY A 742 -23.77 9.30 2.32
N THR A 743 -24.48 8.19 2.32
CA THR A 743 -23.93 6.85 2.43
C THR A 743 -24.75 5.91 1.56
N ALA A 744 -24.07 4.95 0.95
CA ALA A 744 -24.71 3.85 0.24
C ALA A 744 -23.92 2.56 0.49
N GLY A 745 -24.55 1.40 0.41
CA GLY A 745 -23.88 0.13 0.67
C GLY A 745 -24.72 -1.09 0.29
N PHE A 746 -24.09 -2.25 0.45
CA PHE A 746 -24.68 -3.55 0.20
C PHE A 746 -24.57 -4.44 1.43
#